data_76f4eb2e9be75c521f9f52674b2b76e0
#
_entry.id   76f4eb2e9be75c521f9f52674b2b76e0
#
_cell.length_a   1.000
_cell.length_b   1.000
_cell.length_c   1.000
_cell.angle_alpha   90.00
_cell.angle_beta   90.00
_cell.angle_gamma   90.00
#
_symmetry.space_group_name_H-M   'P 1'
#
loop_
_entity.id
_entity.type
_entity.pdbx_description
1 polymer ?
#
loop_
_entity_poly.entity_id
_entity_poly.type
_entity_poly.pdbx_seq_one_letter_code
_entity_poly.pdbx_strand_id
1 'polypeptide(L)'
;MQNQLPLSLASDAAGDFYVAGTAQNHVLVLKVDSNGNILYSRSFGGSGIDKALAIAVDTAGSSYVVGVTSSLDFPVVNSNSSTGTLFCTKLSPDGSAIVYSTLIGTAYPSGAAADSSGSLYLTGVASSKDLAATPGAFQTASHGTDAFVLKLGPDGKIAFATFLGGNGPACNPGGSCLVGVPFPAPLTEDEEGLGIAVDQTGNVYVAGVTNAADFPVTPNAFQTKYADPAGMADQGFVAKLSPDGSQLLYSTYLGTASGERIVSLAVDSSGDAVAGGHTYSTSFPTTADALFPSPHARGGFIGRLNSQGSALAYATYLGNSAPGNTTSEVSGIAIDDGGNIDVTGWAGYGTVPTSDFPVTTGAMPTGFTYFTQLSGDGKSLIYSTLLPYASGGTAVATGLSRTPAVLGDAGVLTIFGQADLTLPTVFGPANIAGPYLDGQVAPGEIISLYGTNLGPDQAVALKLDSSGFITTELAGVQVTFDGIPAPVIMAQRNQLNVQAPYEIAGKNVTAMQITSAAGTSQSCPLQVAVSEPGILTVDTLYAAAINQDGSINTQYNPAPQGSIITLFATGTGLWNGDLKTGQVASASLVSPQSPVKVLISSNLVEAEVLYAGSAPTLTDGVVQLNIRLPIASAYNLITQFILQVGDAQSPVAAVYSRVPGTNADGALHSAAAKQLY
;
A
#
# COMPACT_ATOMS: atom_id res chain seq x y z
N MET A 1 18.94 -7.88 -6.85
CA MET A 1 17.96 -8.98 -6.68
C MET A 1 16.70 -8.33 -6.14
N GLN A 2 15.60 -8.39 -6.88
CA GLN A 2 14.32 -7.80 -6.42
C GLN A 2 13.83 -8.64 -5.23
N ASN A 3 13.80 -8.07 -4.05
CA ASN A 3 13.07 -8.60 -2.91
C ASN A 3 11.59 -8.60 -3.31
N GLN A 4 11.01 -9.77 -3.53
CA GLN A 4 9.58 -9.88 -3.73
C GLN A 4 8.90 -9.77 -2.36
N LEU A 5 7.87 -8.95 -2.29
CA LEU A 5 7.26 -8.42 -1.08
C LEU A 5 6.02 -9.25 -0.66
N PRO A 6 5.57 -9.17 0.59
CA PRO A 6 4.32 -9.79 1.03
C PRO A 6 3.13 -9.26 0.22
N LEU A 7 2.21 -10.15 -0.18
CA LEU A 7 1.13 -9.84 -1.11
C LEU A 7 -0.25 -9.98 -0.51
N SER A 8 -0.42 -10.71 0.61
CA SER A 8 -1.76 -11.02 1.15
C SER A 8 -1.77 -11.02 2.67
N LEU A 9 -2.89 -10.60 3.23
CA LEU A 9 -3.15 -10.41 4.65
C LEU A 9 -4.47 -11.06 5.04
N ALA A 10 -4.50 -11.76 6.17
CA ALA A 10 -5.70 -12.27 6.81
C ALA A 10 -5.59 -12.10 8.33
N SER A 11 -6.71 -12.23 9.06
CA SER A 11 -6.75 -12.20 10.51
C SER A 11 -7.51 -13.38 11.06
N ASP A 12 -7.20 -13.81 12.30
CA ASP A 12 -7.94 -14.82 13.00
C ASP A 12 -8.92 -14.22 14.03
N ALA A 13 -9.72 -15.09 14.64
CA ALA A 13 -10.67 -14.70 15.67
C ALA A 13 -9.99 -14.24 16.99
N ALA A 14 -8.69 -14.45 17.17
CA ALA A 14 -7.93 -13.91 18.30
C ALA A 14 -7.43 -12.47 18.05
N GLY A 15 -7.54 -11.99 16.83
CA GLY A 15 -7.05 -10.68 16.41
C GLY A 15 -5.58 -10.69 15.98
N ASP A 16 -5.02 -11.86 15.73
CA ASP A 16 -3.68 -11.98 15.18
C ASP A 16 -3.74 -11.86 13.64
N PHE A 17 -2.71 -11.29 13.05
CA PHE A 17 -2.58 -11.06 11.62
C PHE A 17 -1.63 -12.06 10.99
N TYR A 18 -1.99 -12.52 9.79
CA TYR A 18 -1.21 -13.47 9.00
C TYR A 18 -0.83 -12.82 7.68
N VAL A 19 0.46 -12.76 7.41
CA VAL A 19 1.02 -12.16 6.19
C VAL A 19 1.67 -13.26 5.38
N ALA A 20 1.31 -13.38 4.10
CA ALA A 20 1.98 -14.27 3.16
C ALA A 20 2.66 -13.48 2.06
N GLY A 21 3.84 -13.94 1.67
CA GLY A 21 4.63 -13.36 0.60
C GLY A 21 5.71 -14.30 0.10
N THR A 22 6.63 -13.75 -0.68
CA THR A 22 7.76 -14.49 -1.25
C THR A 22 9.06 -13.85 -0.82
N ALA A 23 9.96 -14.64 -0.24
CA ALA A 23 11.29 -14.21 0.14
C ALA A 23 12.32 -15.22 -0.38
N GLN A 24 13.34 -14.76 -1.08
CA GLN A 24 14.42 -15.60 -1.62
C GLN A 24 13.90 -16.81 -2.44
N ASN A 25 12.87 -16.59 -3.27
CA ASN A 25 12.16 -17.58 -4.08
C ASN A 25 11.34 -18.61 -3.31
N HIS A 26 11.20 -18.50 -1.99
CA HIS A 26 10.38 -19.38 -1.17
C HIS A 26 9.16 -18.65 -0.62
N VAL A 27 8.10 -19.37 -0.33
CA VAL A 27 6.95 -18.88 0.41
C VAL A 27 7.40 -18.48 1.81
N LEU A 28 6.96 -17.30 2.26
CA LEU A 28 7.13 -16.80 3.63
C LEU A 28 5.77 -16.52 4.24
N VAL A 29 5.55 -17.02 5.45
CA VAL A 29 4.34 -16.75 6.26
C VAL A 29 4.76 -16.21 7.61
N LEU A 30 4.16 -15.09 7.99
CA LEU A 30 4.33 -14.49 9.30
C LEU A 30 2.99 -14.50 10.04
N LYS A 31 3.01 -14.81 11.34
CA LYS A 31 1.91 -14.51 12.24
C LYS A 31 2.35 -13.43 13.22
N VAL A 32 1.54 -12.37 13.35
CA VAL A 32 1.86 -11.17 14.13
C VAL A 32 0.66 -10.88 15.05
N ASP A 33 0.90 -10.61 16.33
CA ASP A 33 -0.17 -10.22 17.24
C ASP A 33 -0.63 -8.75 17.00
N SER A 34 -1.69 -8.35 17.68
CA SER A 34 -2.24 -6.98 17.59
C SER A 34 -1.28 -5.89 18.09
N ASN A 35 -0.17 -6.24 18.75
CA ASN A 35 0.86 -5.31 19.20
C ASN A 35 2.06 -5.25 18.25
N GLY A 36 2.04 -6.01 17.15
CA GLY A 36 3.13 -6.08 16.18
C GLY A 36 4.21 -7.11 16.51
N ASN A 37 4.05 -7.95 17.53
CA ASN A 37 5.03 -8.99 17.85
C ASN A 37 4.88 -10.18 16.90
N ILE A 38 5.99 -10.64 16.31
CA ILE A 38 6.01 -11.84 15.47
C ILE A 38 5.85 -13.07 16.37
N LEU A 39 4.71 -13.76 16.23
CA LEU A 39 4.43 -15.00 16.96
C LEU A 39 5.13 -16.20 16.31
N TYR A 40 5.15 -16.25 14.98
CA TYR A 40 6.00 -17.17 14.22
C TYR A 40 6.34 -16.62 12.83
N SER A 41 7.43 -17.17 12.28
CA SER A 41 7.86 -16.99 10.90
C SER A 41 8.14 -18.37 10.29
N ARG A 42 7.51 -18.68 9.16
CA ARG A 42 7.68 -19.95 8.46
C ARG A 42 8.01 -19.72 7.00
N SER A 43 9.12 -20.31 6.54
CA SER A 43 9.43 -20.36 5.11
C SER A 43 9.38 -21.82 4.63
N PHE A 44 8.87 -22.02 3.41
CA PHE A 44 8.84 -23.32 2.74
C PHE A 44 8.83 -23.15 1.21
N GLY A 45 9.27 -24.17 0.49
CA GLY A 45 9.36 -24.18 -0.96
C GLY A 45 10.30 -25.30 -1.41
N GLY A 46 10.60 -25.35 -2.70
CA GLY A 46 11.55 -26.27 -3.31
C GLY A 46 12.70 -25.53 -3.99
N SER A 47 13.37 -26.17 -4.96
CA SER A 47 14.56 -25.61 -5.62
C SER A 47 14.27 -24.52 -6.67
N GLY A 48 13.01 -24.34 -7.07
CA GLY A 48 12.57 -23.35 -8.05
C GLY A 48 12.07 -22.05 -7.42
N ILE A 49 11.13 -21.40 -8.11
CA ILE A 49 10.46 -20.18 -7.63
C ILE A 49 9.09 -20.56 -7.09
N ASP A 50 8.83 -20.24 -5.84
CA ASP A 50 7.59 -20.52 -5.13
C ASP A 50 6.98 -19.19 -4.67
N LYS A 51 5.85 -18.81 -5.27
CA LYS A 51 5.18 -17.53 -5.01
C LYS A 51 3.89 -17.74 -4.22
N ALA A 52 3.80 -17.13 -3.03
CA ALA A 52 2.52 -16.97 -2.36
C ALA A 52 1.71 -15.86 -3.05
N LEU A 53 0.42 -16.08 -3.28
CA LEU A 53 -0.49 -15.13 -3.93
C LEU A 53 -1.67 -14.76 -3.02
N ALA A 54 -2.16 -15.70 -2.21
CA ALA A 54 -3.25 -15.43 -1.27
C ALA A 54 -3.05 -16.20 0.04
N ILE A 55 -3.62 -15.66 1.13
CA ILE A 55 -3.69 -16.31 2.43
C ILE A 55 -5.12 -16.23 2.98
N ALA A 56 -5.58 -17.32 3.59
CA ALA A 56 -6.80 -17.36 4.37
C ALA A 56 -6.52 -18.01 5.73
N VAL A 57 -7.39 -17.76 6.72
CA VAL A 57 -7.25 -18.30 8.07
C VAL A 57 -8.60 -18.84 8.52
N ASP A 58 -8.63 -20.05 9.12
CA ASP A 58 -9.84 -20.61 9.70
C ASP A 58 -10.03 -20.13 11.16
N THR A 59 -11.19 -20.39 11.72
CA THR A 59 -11.54 -20.00 13.10
C THR A 59 -10.67 -20.68 14.16
N ALA A 60 -9.93 -21.73 13.80
CA ALA A 60 -8.98 -22.40 14.68
C ALA A 60 -7.56 -21.78 14.62
N GLY A 61 -7.35 -20.77 13.75
CA GLY A 61 -6.06 -20.12 13.55
C GLY A 61 -5.13 -20.86 12.60
N SER A 62 -5.61 -21.87 11.86
CA SER A 62 -4.78 -22.50 10.82
C SER A 62 -4.73 -21.59 9.60
N SER A 63 -3.55 -21.37 9.05
CA SER A 63 -3.38 -20.57 7.83
C SER A 63 -3.30 -21.45 6.56
N TYR A 64 -3.93 -20.95 5.51
CA TYR A 64 -3.96 -21.57 4.19
C TYR A 64 -3.26 -20.64 3.22
N VAL A 65 -2.12 -21.08 2.70
CA VAL A 65 -1.33 -20.30 1.74
C VAL A 65 -1.49 -20.91 0.36
N VAL A 66 -1.81 -20.07 -0.58
CA VAL A 66 -2.10 -20.44 -1.96
C VAL A 66 -1.18 -19.68 -2.88
N GLY A 67 -0.73 -20.34 -3.94
CA GLY A 67 0.15 -19.69 -4.90
C GLY A 67 0.61 -20.63 -5.99
N VAL A 68 1.68 -20.24 -6.67
CA VAL A 68 2.24 -20.99 -7.78
C VAL A 68 3.69 -21.39 -7.51
N THR A 69 4.06 -22.60 -7.95
CA THR A 69 5.40 -23.13 -7.83
C THR A 69 5.96 -23.55 -9.19
N SER A 70 7.26 -23.30 -9.38
CA SER A 70 8.05 -23.93 -10.44
C SER A 70 8.98 -25.03 -9.92
N SER A 71 8.92 -25.34 -8.62
CA SER A 71 9.75 -26.33 -7.95
C SER A 71 9.22 -27.73 -8.19
N LEU A 72 10.03 -28.63 -8.77
CA LEU A 72 9.67 -30.02 -8.91
C LEU A 72 9.72 -30.80 -7.57
N ASP A 73 10.40 -30.23 -6.59
CA ASP A 73 10.60 -30.74 -5.23
C ASP A 73 9.82 -29.93 -4.18
N PHE A 74 8.74 -29.24 -4.61
CA PHE A 74 7.86 -28.54 -3.68
C PHE A 74 7.31 -29.49 -2.61
N PRO A 75 7.26 -29.10 -1.32
CA PRO A 75 6.82 -30.00 -0.26
C PRO A 75 5.35 -30.39 -0.41
N VAL A 76 5.09 -31.64 -0.76
CA VAL A 76 3.75 -32.24 -0.84
C VAL A 76 3.54 -33.13 0.38
N VAL A 77 2.50 -32.85 1.17
CA VAL A 77 2.23 -33.51 2.45
C VAL A 77 0.75 -33.88 2.53
N ASN A 78 0.45 -35.12 2.92
CA ASN A 78 -0.92 -35.61 3.11
C ASN A 78 -1.87 -35.29 1.93
N SER A 79 -1.35 -35.42 0.70
CA SER A 79 -2.03 -35.01 -0.52
C SER A 79 -2.37 -36.23 -1.41
N ASN A 80 -3.46 -36.09 -2.16
CA ASN A 80 -3.82 -37.03 -3.23
C ASN A 80 -3.28 -36.61 -4.60
N SER A 81 -2.71 -35.40 -4.71
CA SER A 81 -2.13 -34.86 -5.93
C SER A 81 -0.76 -34.26 -5.67
N SER A 82 0.20 -34.63 -6.51
CA SER A 82 1.58 -34.16 -6.50
C SER A 82 1.98 -33.52 -7.83
N THR A 83 1.01 -33.22 -8.70
CA THR A 83 1.26 -32.69 -10.05
C THR A 83 0.49 -31.40 -10.24
N GLY A 84 1.16 -30.42 -10.83
CA GLY A 84 0.62 -29.08 -11.08
C GLY A 84 1.54 -27.98 -10.60
N THR A 85 1.14 -26.75 -10.84
CA THR A 85 1.87 -25.55 -10.40
C THR A 85 1.10 -24.74 -9.36
N LEU A 86 -0.23 -24.86 -9.28
CA LEU A 86 -1.02 -24.29 -8.19
C LEU A 86 -0.79 -25.11 -6.92
N PHE A 87 -0.26 -24.50 -5.87
CA PHE A 87 -0.14 -25.12 -4.55
C PHE A 87 -1.18 -24.57 -3.57
N CYS A 88 -1.64 -25.46 -2.67
CA CYS A 88 -2.46 -25.13 -1.53
C CYS A 88 -1.85 -25.81 -0.29
N THR A 89 -1.36 -25.00 0.65
CA THR A 89 -0.68 -25.48 1.85
C THR A 89 -1.38 -24.99 3.10
N LYS A 90 -1.79 -25.91 3.98
CA LYS A 90 -2.34 -25.61 5.31
C LYS A 90 -1.25 -25.75 6.35
N LEU A 91 -1.06 -24.70 7.16
CA LEU A 91 -0.19 -24.71 8.34
C LEU A 91 -1.02 -24.88 9.62
N SER A 92 -0.42 -25.51 10.63
CA SER A 92 -0.97 -25.54 11.99
C SER A 92 -1.07 -24.12 12.59
N PRO A 93 -1.94 -23.87 13.59
CA PRO A 93 -2.13 -22.55 14.20
C PRO A 93 -0.85 -21.91 14.77
N ASP A 94 0.12 -22.73 15.17
CA ASP A 94 1.43 -22.32 15.69
C ASP A 94 2.52 -22.24 14.61
N GLY A 95 2.18 -22.51 13.33
CA GLY A 95 3.09 -22.51 12.20
C GLY A 95 4.12 -23.65 12.19
N SER A 96 4.11 -24.55 13.18
CA SER A 96 5.15 -25.58 13.36
C SER A 96 5.06 -26.70 12.33
N ALA A 97 3.87 -27.01 11.82
CA ALA A 97 3.63 -28.14 10.93
C ALA A 97 2.87 -27.76 9.65
N ILE A 98 3.23 -28.40 8.54
CA ILE A 98 2.39 -28.47 7.34
C ILE A 98 1.36 -29.58 7.58
N VAL A 99 0.08 -29.20 7.71
CA VAL A 99 -1.01 -30.14 7.93
C VAL A 99 -1.32 -30.93 6.65
N TYR A 100 -1.43 -30.19 5.54
CA TYR A 100 -1.40 -30.74 4.19
C TYR A 100 -0.78 -29.75 3.22
N SER A 101 -0.27 -30.25 2.11
CA SER A 101 0.22 -29.46 0.98
C SER A 101 -0.03 -30.24 -0.31
N THR A 102 -0.78 -29.64 -1.24
CA THR A 102 -1.21 -30.30 -2.48
C THR A 102 -0.92 -29.43 -3.69
N LEU A 103 -0.61 -30.08 -4.82
CA LEU A 103 -0.48 -29.43 -6.13
C LEU A 103 -1.70 -29.74 -6.99
N ILE A 104 -2.28 -28.72 -7.64
CA ILE A 104 -3.54 -28.85 -8.38
C ILE A 104 -3.40 -28.16 -9.73
N GLY A 105 -3.37 -28.91 -10.83
CA GLY A 105 -3.39 -28.34 -12.18
C GLY A 105 -2.39 -27.20 -12.39
N THR A 106 -2.71 -26.32 -13.35
CA THR A 106 -1.89 -25.14 -13.71
C THR A 106 -2.67 -23.82 -13.64
N ALA A 107 -3.82 -23.82 -12.95
CA ALA A 107 -4.64 -22.64 -12.72
C ALA A 107 -3.88 -21.56 -11.93
N TYR A 108 -4.22 -20.30 -12.14
CA TYR A 108 -3.62 -19.16 -11.45
C TYR A 108 -4.60 -18.59 -10.41
N PRO A 109 -4.31 -18.68 -9.11
CA PRO A 109 -5.19 -18.22 -8.07
C PRO A 109 -5.00 -16.70 -7.82
N SER A 110 -6.10 -15.99 -7.56
CA SER A 110 -6.08 -14.56 -7.23
C SER A 110 -6.65 -14.28 -5.83
N GLY A 111 -7.53 -15.15 -5.31
CA GLY A 111 -8.15 -14.99 -4.00
C GLY A 111 -8.35 -16.29 -3.25
N ALA A 112 -8.39 -16.19 -1.91
CA ALA A 112 -8.62 -17.32 -1.00
C ALA A 112 -9.54 -16.91 0.17
N ALA A 113 -10.39 -17.84 0.61
CA ALA A 113 -11.20 -17.74 1.81
C ALA A 113 -11.26 -19.09 2.53
N ALA A 114 -11.46 -19.09 3.85
CA ALA A 114 -11.63 -20.30 4.63
C ALA A 114 -12.95 -20.24 5.42
N ASP A 115 -13.61 -21.40 5.59
CA ASP A 115 -14.80 -21.50 6.42
C ASP A 115 -14.47 -22.04 7.83
N SER A 116 -15.45 -21.97 8.72
CA SER A 116 -15.32 -22.46 10.09
C SER A 116 -15.17 -23.99 10.20
N SER A 117 -15.45 -24.74 9.13
CA SER A 117 -15.22 -26.19 9.06
C SER A 117 -13.78 -26.55 8.69
N GLY A 118 -12.96 -25.55 8.33
CA GLY A 118 -11.58 -25.73 7.87
C GLY A 118 -11.47 -26.07 6.39
N SER A 119 -12.49 -25.77 5.58
CA SER A 119 -12.43 -25.86 4.12
C SER A 119 -11.82 -24.60 3.53
N LEU A 120 -11.04 -24.74 2.48
CA LEU A 120 -10.43 -23.65 1.71
C LEU A 120 -11.17 -23.44 0.40
N TYR A 121 -11.43 -22.19 0.07
CA TYR A 121 -12.07 -21.76 -1.17
C TYR A 121 -11.11 -20.86 -1.95
N LEU A 122 -11.02 -21.06 -3.25
CA LEU A 122 -10.15 -20.34 -4.16
C LEU A 122 -10.92 -19.81 -5.36
N THR A 123 -10.47 -18.68 -5.85
CA THR A 123 -10.85 -18.15 -7.17
C THR A 123 -9.60 -17.65 -7.91
N GLY A 124 -9.74 -17.44 -9.19
CA GLY A 124 -8.68 -16.95 -10.07
C GLY A 124 -9.07 -17.20 -11.51
N VAL A 125 -8.10 -17.54 -12.35
CA VAL A 125 -8.28 -17.81 -13.78
C VAL A 125 -7.77 -19.19 -14.15
N ALA A 126 -8.54 -19.92 -14.98
CA ALA A 126 -8.17 -21.23 -15.51
C ALA A 126 -8.91 -21.57 -16.80
N SER A 127 -8.31 -22.44 -17.59
CA SER A 127 -9.01 -23.15 -18.67
C SER A 127 -9.29 -24.59 -18.27
N SER A 128 -10.13 -25.30 -19.03
CA SER A 128 -10.41 -26.72 -18.83
C SER A 128 -9.18 -27.63 -19.00
N LYS A 129 -8.07 -27.10 -19.52
CA LYS A 129 -6.78 -27.79 -19.60
C LYS A 129 -5.99 -27.65 -18.31
N ASP A 130 -6.21 -26.55 -17.59
CA ASP A 130 -5.48 -26.19 -16.38
C ASP A 130 -6.11 -26.74 -15.11
N LEU A 131 -7.45 -26.81 -15.08
CA LEU A 131 -8.24 -27.28 -13.95
C LEU A 131 -9.40 -28.16 -14.45
N ALA A 132 -9.56 -29.33 -13.86
CA ALA A 132 -10.69 -30.20 -14.13
C ALA A 132 -11.87 -29.84 -13.21
N ALA A 133 -13.00 -29.45 -13.78
CA ALA A 133 -14.25 -29.30 -13.03
C ALA A 133 -14.76 -30.64 -12.51
N THR A 134 -15.44 -30.61 -11.36
CA THR A 134 -16.03 -31.82 -10.77
C THR A 134 -17.37 -32.15 -11.42
N PRO A 135 -17.78 -33.43 -11.46
CA PRO A 135 -19.11 -33.82 -11.91
C PRO A 135 -20.19 -33.13 -11.09
N GLY A 136 -21.18 -32.55 -11.76
CA GLY A 136 -22.29 -31.83 -11.11
C GLY A 136 -21.99 -30.37 -10.77
N ALA A 137 -20.80 -29.87 -11.08
CA ALA A 137 -20.49 -28.44 -10.96
C ALA A 137 -21.39 -27.56 -11.84
N PHE A 138 -21.57 -26.31 -11.46
CA PHE A 138 -22.40 -25.34 -12.19
C PHE A 138 -21.95 -25.22 -13.66
N GLN A 139 -20.67 -25.07 -13.91
CA GLN A 139 -20.07 -25.03 -15.26
C GLN A 139 -18.89 -26.00 -15.31
N THR A 140 -18.99 -27.05 -16.15
CA THR A 140 -18.03 -28.14 -16.21
C THR A 140 -16.94 -27.96 -17.28
N ALA A 141 -17.07 -26.94 -18.13
CA ALA A 141 -16.08 -26.60 -19.15
C ALA A 141 -15.89 -25.09 -19.25
N SER A 142 -14.66 -24.64 -19.46
CA SER A 142 -14.36 -23.26 -19.77
C SER A 142 -14.62 -22.95 -21.25
N HIS A 143 -14.90 -21.68 -21.56
CA HIS A 143 -15.07 -21.15 -22.92
C HIS A 143 -13.80 -20.48 -23.47
N GLY A 144 -12.75 -20.57 -22.75
CA GLY A 144 -11.43 -19.97 -22.99
C GLY A 144 -10.66 -20.06 -21.70
N THR A 145 -10.27 -18.91 -21.16
CA THR A 145 -9.82 -18.75 -19.79
C THR A 145 -10.94 -18.08 -18.99
N ASP A 146 -11.57 -18.83 -18.11
CA ASP A 146 -12.68 -18.40 -17.29
C ASP A 146 -12.24 -18.18 -15.84
N ALA A 147 -13.01 -17.42 -15.08
CA ALA A 147 -12.95 -17.46 -13.62
C ALA A 147 -13.26 -18.89 -13.14
N PHE A 148 -12.60 -19.32 -12.06
CA PHE A 148 -12.89 -20.60 -11.44
C PHE A 148 -13.24 -20.45 -9.97
N VAL A 149 -13.95 -21.44 -9.43
CA VAL A 149 -14.16 -21.64 -8.00
C VAL A 149 -13.76 -23.05 -7.63
N LEU A 150 -12.85 -23.19 -6.68
CA LEU A 150 -12.35 -24.46 -6.18
C LEU A 150 -12.53 -24.51 -4.67
N LYS A 151 -13.15 -25.58 -4.15
CA LYS A 151 -13.21 -25.89 -2.72
C LYS A 151 -12.37 -27.10 -2.40
N LEU A 152 -11.50 -26.95 -1.40
CA LEU A 152 -10.81 -28.06 -0.73
C LEU A 152 -11.48 -28.31 0.63
N GLY A 153 -11.73 -29.56 0.93
CA GLY A 153 -12.17 -29.97 2.26
C GLY A 153 -11.06 -29.81 3.32
N PRO A 154 -11.39 -30.01 4.60
CA PRO A 154 -10.43 -29.92 5.71
C PRO A 154 -9.23 -30.86 5.56
N ASP A 155 -9.38 -31.95 4.79
CA ASP A 155 -8.36 -32.94 4.49
C ASP A 155 -7.51 -32.60 3.24
N GLY A 156 -7.70 -31.42 2.64
CA GLY A 156 -6.96 -30.96 1.46
C GLY A 156 -7.41 -31.57 0.14
N LYS A 157 -8.54 -32.34 0.12
CA LYS A 157 -9.08 -32.92 -1.11
C LYS A 157 -10.06 -31.96 -1.79
N ILE A 158 -10.12 -32.03 -3.12
CA ILE A 158 -11.09 -31.25 -3.91
C ILE A 158 -12.50 -31.73 -3.55
N ALA A 159 -13.31 -30.84 -3.01
CA ALA A 159 -14.73 -31.06 -2.76
C ALA A 159 -15.55 -30.72 -4.00
N PHE A 160 -15.27 -29.58 -4.63
CA PHE A 160 -15.76 -29.23 -5.95
C PHE A 160 -14.82 -28.27 -6.67
N ALA A 161 -14.90 -28.26 -8.00
CA ALA A 161 -14.32 -27.26 -8.88
C ALA A 161 -15.30 -26.92 -10.00
N THR A 162 -15.53 -25.64 -10.26
CA THR A 162 -16.42 -25.14 -11.30
C THR A 162 -15.79 -23.94 -12.01
N PHE A 163 -16.17 -23.73 -13.25
CA PHE A 163 -15.89 -22.47 -13.96
C PHE A 163 -17.03 -21.48 -13.80
N LEU A 164 -16.77 -20.23 -14.12
CA LEU A 164 -17.73 -19.14 -14.16
C LEU A 164 -17.29 -18.16 -15.26
N GLY A 165 -17.85 -18.30 -16.45
CA GLY A 165 -17.50 -17.49 -17.60
C GLY A 165 -18.49 -17.62 -18.76
N GLY A 166 -18.38 -16.71 -19.71
CA GLY A 166 -19.16 -16.67 -20.94
C GLY A 166 -18.33 -17.06 -22.17
N ASN A 167 -18.93 -16.96 -23.36
CA ASN A 167 -18.23 -17.19 -24.61
C ASN A 167 -17.55 -15.92 -25.16
N GLY A 168 -17.27 -14.92 -24.37
CA GLY A 168 -16.73 -13.60 -24.70
C GLY A 168 -16.27 -13.37 -26.15
N PRO A 169 -16.17 -12.18 -26.65
CA PRO A 169 -15.51 -11.97 -27.93
C PRO A 169 -14.07 -12.43 -27.75
N ALA A 170 -13.70 -13.55 -28.39
CA ALA A 170 -12.30 -13.93 -28.49
C ALA A 170 -11.50 -12.68 -28.88
N CYS A 171 -10.59 -12.23 -28.05
CA CYS A 171 -9.74 -11.10 -28.37
C CYS A 171 -9.21 -11.29 -29.77
N ASN A 172 -9.53 -10.39 -30.70
CA ASN A 172 -9.11 -10.50 -32.09
C ASN A 172 -7.59 -10.71 -32.12
N PRO A 173 -7.08 -11.70 -32.90
CA PRO A 173 -5.64 -11.87 -33.05
C PRO A 173 -5.04 -10.60 -33.66
N GLY A 174 -4.54 -9.68 -32.86
CA GLY A 174 -4.01 -8.38 -33.27
C GLY A 174 -4.67 -7.15 -32.65
N GLY A 175 -5.73 -7.30 -31.84
CA GLY A 175 -6.34 -6.23 -31.05
C GLY A 175 -5.75 -6.21 -29.63
N SER A 176 -5.23 -5.05 -29.21
CA SER A 176 -4.89 -4.80 -27.80
C SER A 176 -6.17 -4.86 -26.99
N CYS A 177 -6.37 -5.92 -26.22
CA CYS A 177 -7.13 -5.80 -25.00
C CYS A 177 -6.40 -4.74 -24.17
N LEU A 178 -7.09 -3.67 -23.77
CA LEU A 178 -6.49 -2.61 -22.97
C LEU A 178 -6.15 -3.17 -21.58
N VAL A 179 -5.04 -3.89 -21.51
CA VAL A 179 -4.43 -4.34 -20.25
C VAL A 179 -3.68 -3.16 -19.69
N GLY A 180 -4.36 -2.37 -18.90
CA GLY A 180 -3.77 -1.22 -18.25
C GLY A 180 -3.24 -1.53 -16.87
N VAL A 181 -2.35 -2.52 -16.68
CA VAL A 181 -1.40 -2.58 -15.53
C VAL A 181 -0.30 -3.60 -15.83
N PRO A 182 0.97 -3.31 -15.56
CA PRO A 182 2.06 -4.26 -15.77
C PRO A 182 2.09 -5.30 -14.64
N PHE A 183 1.35 -6.40 -14.79
CA PHE A 183 1.65 -7.65 -14.11
C PHE A 183 2.46 -8.54 -15.03
N PRO A 184 3.44 -9.32 -14.53
CA PRO A 184 4.31 -10.14 -15.35
C PRO A 184 3.63 -11.45 -15.75
N ALA A 185 2.55 -11.38 -16.55
CA ALA A 185 2.09 -12.49 -17.38
C ALA A 185 1.19 -11.96 -18.49
N PRO A 186 1.40 -12.35 -19.75
CA PRO A 186 0.47 -12.00 -20.83
C PRO A 186 -0.72 -12.97 -20.74
N LEU A 187 -1.72 -12.64 -19.95
CA LEU A 187 -2.98 -13.37 -19.96
C LEU A 187 -3.95 -12.58 -20.84
N THR A 188 -4.29 -13.12 -21.97
CA THR A 188 -5.45 -12.77 -22.79
C THR A 188 -6.66 -13.38 -22.09
N GLU A 189 -7.11 -12.75 -21.00
CA GLU A 189 -8.13 -13.31 -20.13
C GLU A 189 -9.49 -12.82 -20.53
N ASP A 190 -10.43 -13.76 -20.66
CA ASP A 190 -11.81 -13.44 -20.95
C ASP A 190 -12.55 -13.12 -19.62
N GLU A 191 -12.31 -13.88 -18.55
CA GLU A 191 -12.84 -13.67 -17.19
C GLU A 191 -11.83 -14.01 -16.10
N GLU A 192 -11.81 -13.21 -15.05
CA GLU A 192 -10.98 -13.44 -13.85
C GLU A 192 -11.79 -13.24 -12.58
N GLY A 193 -11.75 -14.25 -11.68
CA GLY A 193 -12.22 -14.12 -10.30
C GLY A 193 -11.10 -13.52 -9.45
N LEU A 194 -11.34 -12.37 -8.83
CA LEU A 194 -10.33 -11.61 -8.07
C LEU A 194 -10.59 -11.66 -6.56
N GLY A 195 -11.84 -11.50 -6.15
CA GLY A 195 -12.27 -11.55 -4.76
C GLY A 195 -13.15 -12.77 -4.49
N ILE A 196 -12.96 -13.41 -3.33
CA ILE A 196 -13.77 -14.54 -2.88
C ILE A 196 -14.07 -14.42 -1.40
N ALA A 197 -15.32 -14.71 -1.02
CA ALA A 197 -15.76 -14.78 0.36
C ALA A 197 -16.75 -15.96 0.54
N VAL A 198 -16.95 -16.38 1.78
CA VAL A 198 -17.90 -17.46 2.11
C VAL A 198 -18.78 -17.03 3.27
N ASP A 199 -20.09 -17.26 3.18
CA ASP A 199 -21.00 -16.97 4.27
C ASP A 199 -21.08 -18.13 5.29
N GLN A 200 -21.73 -17.89 6.42
CA GLN A 200 -21.87 -18.87 7.50
C GLN A 200 -22.62 -20.15 7.09
N THR A 201 -23.34 -20.11 5.97
CA THR A 201 -24.07 -21.26 5.41
C THR A 201 -23.27 -22.01 4.35
N GLY A 202 -22.05 -21.53 4.06
CA GLY A 202 -21.14 -22.11 3.10
C GLY A 202 -21.38 -21.68 1.64
N ASN A 203 -22.26 -20.71 1.38
CA ASN A 203 -22.39 -20.16 0.03
C ASN A 203 -21.12 -19.39 -0.33
N VAL A 204 -20.70 -19.51 -1.58
CA VAL A 204 -19.47 -18.93 -2.09
C VAL A 204 -19.78 -17.68 -2.92
N TYR A 205 -19.20 -16.58 -2.56
CA TYR A 205 -19.31 -15.32 -3.29
C TYR A 205 -18.01 -15.05 -4.04
N VAL A 206 -18.11 -14.69 -5.30
CA VAL A 206 -16.98 -14.38 -6.18
C VAL A 206 -17.24 -13.05 -6.86
N ALA A 207 -16.24 -12.22 -6.92
CA ALA A 207 -16.26 -10.99 -7.69
C ALA A 207 -15.02 -10.90 -8.56
N GLY A 208 -15.11 -10.16 -9.65
CA GLY A 208 -14.00 -10.05 -10.59
C GLY A 208 -14.35 -9.23 -11.80
N VAL A 209 -13.81 -9.61 -12.93
CA VAL A 209 -13.95 -8.94 -14.21
C VAL A 209 -14.35 -9.92 -15.30
N THR A 210 -15.18 -9.46 -16.25
CA THR A 210 -15.57 -10.18 -17.46
C THR A 210 -15.63 -9.23 -18.65
N ASN A 211 -15.29 -9.71 -19.82
CA ASN A 211 -15.53 -9.04 -21.11
C ASN A 211 -16.62 -9.75 -21.93
N ALA A 212 -17.27 -10.77 -21.37
CA ALA A 212 -18.29 -11.54 -22.04
C ALA A 212 -19.69 -10.94 -21.89
N ALA A 213 -20.35 -10.65 -23.01
CA ALA A 213 -21.73 -10.17 -23.02
C ALA A 213 -22.74 -11.28 -22.65
N ASP A 214 -22.34 -12.53 -22.70
CA ASP A 214 -23.11 -13.72 -22.33
C ASP A 214 -22.62 -14.39 -21.02
N PHE A 215 -21.87 -13.64 -20.20
CA PHE A 215 -21.53 -14.07 -18.85
C PHE A 215 -22.79 -14.52 -18.08
N PRO A 216 -22.77 -15.65 -17.36
CA PRO A 216 -23.95 -16.19 -16.70
C PRO A 216 -24.48 -15.25 -15.62
N VAL A 217 -25.65 -14.65 -15.88
CA VAL A 217 -26.37 -13.78 -14.94
C VAL A 217 -27.75 -14.35 -14.63
N THR A 218 -28.26 -14.07 -13.42
CA THR A 218 -29.60 -14.53 -13.02
C THR A 218 -30.70 -13.55 -13.43
N PRO A 219 -31.95 -14.01 -13.66
CA PRO A 219 -33.01 -13.16 -14.19
C PRO A 219 -33.38 -11.93 -13.34
N ASN A 220 -33.19 -12.02 -12.02
CA ASN A 220 -33.51 -10.95 -11.07
C ASN A 220 -32.28 -10.19 -10.58
N ALA A 221 -31.17 -10.30 -11.30
CA ALA A 221 -29.93 -9.60 -10.95
C ALA A 221 -30.08 -8.08 -11.05
N PHE A 222 -29.28 -7.37 -10.27
CA PHE A 222 -29.22 -5.90 -10.32
C PHE A 222 -28.95 -5.38 -11.74
N GLN A 223 -28.00 -6.01 -12.44
CA GLN A 223 -27.67 -5.68 -13.83
C GLN A 223 -27.60 -6.98 -14.66
N THR A 224 -28.58 -7.18 -15.53
CA THR A 224 -28.72 -8.40 -16.36
C THR A 224 -28.09 -8.26 -17.75
N LYS A 225 -27.62 -7.08 -18.11
CA LYS A 225 -27.05 -6.80 -19.43
C LYS A 225 -25.67 -6.22 -19.31
N TYR A 226 -24.78 -6.71 -20.15
CA TYR A 226 -23.48 -6.11 -20.38
C TYR A 226 -23.66 -4.68 -20.90
N ALA A 227 -22.96 -3.71 -20.32
CA ALA A 227 -23.22 -2.29 -20.63
C ALA A 227 -22.46 -1.79 -21.84
N ASP A 228 -21.41 -2.48 -22.29
CA ASP A 228 -20.65 -2.12 -23.49
C ASP A 228 -21.06 -2.97 -24.69
N PRO A 229 -21.93 -2.46 -25.60
CA PRO A 229 -22.35 -3.20 -26.79
C PRO A 229 -21.22 -3.48 -27.79
N ALA A 230 -20.09 -2.75 -27.69
CA ALA A 230 -18.91 -2.93 -28.52
C ALA A 230 -17.98 -4.05 -28.00
N GLY A 231 -18.18 -4.49 -26.75
CA GLY A 231 -17.37 -5.55 -26.11
C GLY A 231 -15.91 -5.18 -25.94
N MET A 232 -15.60 -3.89 -25.77
CA MET A 232 -14.22 -3.39 -25.68
C MET A 232 -13.81 -3.02 -24.25
N ALA A 233 -14.76 -2.88 -23.32
CA ALA A 233 -14.52 -2.48 -21.95
C ALA A 233 -14.86 -3.62 -20.99
N ASP A 234 -13.97 -3.96 -20.10
CA ASP A 234 -14.22 -4.92 -19.03
C ASP A 234 -15.37 -4.45 -18.13
N GLN A 235 -16.14 -5.39 -17.57
CA GLN A 235 -17.15 -5.10 -16.54
C GLN A 235 -16.90 -5.92 -15.28
N GLY A 236 -17.17 -5.30 -14.13
CA GLY A 236 -17.23 -6.03 -12.88
C GLY A 236 -18.38 -7.03 -12.86
N PHE A 237 -18.20 -8.15 -12.17
CA PHE A 237 -19.27 -9.06 -11.81
C PHE A 237 -19.26 -9.43 -10.34
N VAL A 238 -20.41 -9.81 -9.79
CA VAL A 238 -20.56 -10.45 -8.49
C VAL A 238 -21.49 -11.64 -8.63
N ALA A 239 -21.04 -12.79 -8.17
CA ALA A 239 -21.78 -14.05 -8.24
C ALA A 239 -21.81 -14.76 -6.88
N LYS A 240 -22.90 -15.47 -6.59
CA LYS A 240 -23.08 -16.33 -5.42
C LYS A 240 -23.41 -17.73 -5.87
N LEU A 241 -22.65 -18.72 -5.40
CA LEU A 241 -22.83 -20.14 -5.67
C LEU A 241 -23.31 -20.87 -4.41
N SER A 242 -24.01 -21.99 -4.62
CA SER A 242 -24.38 -22.92 -3.55
C SER A 242 -23.13 -23.53 -2.87
N PRO A 243 -23.24 -24.03 -1.62
CA PRO A 243 -22.12 -24.61 -0.87
C PRO A 243 -21.42 -25.79 -1.54
N ASP A 244 -22.10 -26.47 -2.44
CA ASP A 244 -21.61 -27.61 -3.23
C ASP A 244 -21.12 -27.21 -4.64
N GLY A 245 -21.19 -25.91 -5.00
CA GLY A 245 -20.77 -25.39 -6.29
C GLY A 245 -21.63 -25.80 -7.48
N SER A 246 -22.82 -26.40 -7.26
CA SER A 246 -23.68 -26.93 -8.32
C SER A 246 -24.69 -25.91 -8.89
N GLN A 247 -24.99 -24.83 -8.14
CA GLN A 247 -25.99 -23.84 -8.52
C GLN A 247 -25.46 -22.42 -8.40
N LEU A 248 -25.82 -21.61 -9.39
CA LEU A 248 -25.67 -20.16 -9.37
C LEU A 248 -26.88 -19.56 -8.68
N LEU A 249 -26.74 -19.11 -7.42
CA LEU A 249 -27.85 -18.55 -6.63
C LEU A 249 -28.21 -17.14 -7.07
N TYR A 250 -27.21 -16.31 -7.32
CA TYR A 250 -27.34 -15.10 -8.11
C TYR A 250 -26.03 -14.77 -8.82
N SER A 251 -26.15 -14.00 -9.90
CA SER A 251 -25.00 -13.41 -10.58
C SER A 251 -25.45 -12.15 -11.30
N THR A 252 -24.65 -11.10 -11.23
CA THR A 252 -24.93 -9.78 -11.79
C THR A 252 -23.67 -9.17 -12.36
N TYR A 253 -23.81 -8.44 -13.47
CA TYR A 253 -22.81 -7.43 -13.80
C TYR A 253 -22.88 -6.29 -12.77
N LEU A 254 -21.80 -5.53 -12.65
CA LEU A 254 -21.74 -4.30 -11.86
C LEU A 254 -20.78 -3.34 -12.54
N GLY A 255 -21.34 -2.42 -13.33
CA GLY A 255 -20.51 -1.47 -14.06
C GLY A 255 -21.22 -0.74 -15.19
N THR A 256 -20.42 -0.10 -16.03
CA THR A 256 -20.83 0.73 -17.17
C THR A 256 -20.06 0.33 -18.44
N ALA A 257 -20.22 1.08 -19.51
CA ALA A 257 -19.45 0.87 -20.76
C ALA A 257 -18.02 1.43 -20.73
N SER A 258 -17.53 1.89 -19.57
CA SER A 258 -16.22 2.57 -19.47
C SER A 258 -15.10 1.74 -18.84
N GLY A 259 -15.41 0.56 -18.37
CA GLY A 259 -14.46 -0.36 -17.72
C GLY A 259 -14.50 -0.28 -16.21
N GLU A 260 -14.86 -1.41 -15.59
CA GLU A 260 -14.84 -1.61 -14.13
C GLU A 260 -14.15 -2.92 -13.80
N ARG A 261 -13.36 -2.90 -12.72
CA ARG A 261 -12.71 -4.08 -12.16
C ARG A 261 -13.00 -4.19 -10.67
N ILE A 262 -13.60 -5.27 -10.24
CA ILE A 262 -13.83 -5.56 -8.82
C ILE A 262 -12.70 -6.45 -8.34
N VAL A 263 -11.91 -5.96 -7.40
CA VAL A 263 -10.68 -6.65 -6.95
C VAL A 263 -10.80 -7.20 -5.54
N SER A 264 -11.80 -6.75 -4.76
CA SER A 264 -11.99 -7.20 -3.39
C SER A 264 -13.45 -7.39 -3.06
N LEU A 265 -13.73 -8.36 -2.21
CA LEU A 265 -15.08 -8.78 -1.82
C LEU A 265 -15.09 -9.22 -0.36
N ALA A 266 -16.07 -8.72 0.39
CA ALA A 266 -16.41 -9.20 1.72
C ALA A 266 -17.92 -9.47 1.81
N VAL A 267 -18.34 -10.32 2.74
CA VAL A 267 -19.77 -10.67 2.96
C VAL A 267 -20.09 -10.45 4.42
N ASP A 268 -21.18 -9.74 4.67
CA ASP A 268 -21.65 -9.52 6.03
C ASP A 268 -22.52 -10.67 6.59
N SER A 269 -22.86 -10.57 7.85
CA SER A 269 -23.69 -11.59 8.54
C SER A 269 -25.11 -11.72 7.98
N SER A 270 -25.58 -10.74 7.19
CA SER A 270 -26.89 -10.77 6.49
C SER A 270 -26.81 -11.45 5.12
N GLY A 271 -25.61 -11.76 4.66
CA GLY A 271 -25.33 -12.28 3.32
C GLY A 271 -25.30 -11.20 2.22
N ASP A 272 -25.22 -9.93 2.60
CA ASP A 272 -24.99 -8.85 1.65
C ASP A 272 -23.50 -8.83 1.22
N ALA A 273 -23.26 -8.62 -0.05
CA ALA A 273 -21.91 -8.60 -0.62
C ALA A 273 -21.39 -7.17 -0.75
N VAL A 274 -20.27 -6.86 -0.11
CA VAL A 274 -19.56 -5.59 -0.26
C VAL A 274 -18.41 -5.79 -1.21
N ALA A 275 -18.48 -5.17 -2.38
CA ALA A 275 -17.54 -5.28 -3.48
C ALA A 275 -16.85 -3.94 -3.72
N GLY A 276 -15.57 -3.95 -4.03
CA GLY A 276 -14.80 -2.74 -4.35
C GLY A 276 -13.71 -2.96 -5.38
N GLY A 277 -13.35 -1.88 -6.01
CA GLY A 277 -12.36 -1.88 -7.08
C GLY A 277 -12.18 -0.49 -7.67
N HIS A 278 -11.97 -0.44 -8.97
CA HIS A 278 -11.85 0.84 -9.68
C HIS A 278 -12.74 0.92 -10.91
N THR A 279 -13.12 2.13 -11.29
CA THR A 279 -13.89 2.45 -12.48
C THR A 279 -13.27 3.60 -13.25
N TYR A 280 -13.36 3.55 -14.56
CA TYR A 280 -13.04 4.67 -15.45
C TYR A 280 -14.28 5.52 -15.77
N SER A 281 -15.44 5.15 -15.22
CA SER A 281 -16.71 5.79 -15.50
C SER A 281 -17.00 6.95 -14.56
N THR A 282 -17.54 8.02 -15.11
CA THR A 282 -18.15 9.11 -14.34
C THR A 282 -19.65 8.87 -14.07
N SER A 283 -20.19 7.73 -14.51
CA SER A 283 -21.60 7.35 -14.38
C SER A 283 -21.79 5.96 -13.75
N PHE A 284 -20.81 5.50 -12.95
CA PHE A 284 -20.98 4.29 -12.15
C PHE A 284 -22.25 4.40 -11.28
N PRO A 285 -23.04 3.34 -11.13
CA PRO A 285 -24.31 3.40 -10.41
C PRO A 285 -24.11 3.63 -8.90
N THR A 286 -24.17 4.89 -8.49
CA THR A 286 -24.17 5.28 -7.06
C THR A 286 -25.62 5.36 -6.55
N THR A 287 -25.81 5.16 -5.25
CA THR A 287 -27.10 5.37 -4.61
C THR A 287 -27.36 6.84 -4.34
N ALA A 288 -28.62 7.23 -4.16
CA ALA A 288 -29.02 8.63 -3.96
C ALA A 288 -28.42 9.26 -2.68
N ASP A 289 -28.04 8.45 -1.72
CA ASP A 289 -27.43 8.79 -0.44
C ASP A 289 -25.92 8.44 -0.39
N ALA A 290 -25.29 8.30 -1.56
CA ALA A 290 -23.86 8.03 -1.66
C ALA A 290 -23.04 9.12 -0.98
N LEU A 291 -22.01 8.70 -0.23
CA LEU A 291 -21.09 9.62 0.45
C LEU A 291 -20.31 10.48 -0.57
N PHE A 292 -19.94 9.88 -1.69
CA PHE A 292 -19.26 10.53 -2.83
C PHE A 292 -19.99 10.15 -4.13
N PRO A 293 -21.01 10.93 -4.55
CA PRO A 293 -21.87 10.53 -5.66
C PRO A 293 -21.25 10.70 -7.04
N SER A 294 -20.15 11.44 -7.16
CA SER A 294 -19.52 11.75 -8.45
C SER A 294 -18.01 11.69 -8.35
N PRO A 295 -17.30 11.06 -9.29
CA PRO A 295 -15.85 11.16 -9.40
C PRO A 295 -15.49 12.39 -10.24
N HIS A 296 -14.24 12.84 -10.12
CA HIS A 296 -13.68 13.82 -11.04
C HIS A 296 -12.73 13.20 -12.09
N ALA A 297 -12.32 11.93 -11.89
CA ALA A 297 -11.46 11.15 -12.78
C ALA A 297 -11.68 9.63 -12.54
N ARG A 298 -10.78 8.76 -12.98
CA ARG A 298 -10.73 7.35 -12.58
C ARG A 298 -10.79 7.27 -11.04
N GLY A 299 -11.71 6.48 -10.51
CA GLY A 299 -11.94 6.42 -9.07
C GLY A 299 -12.13 5.02 -8.52
N GLY A 300 -11.74 4.82 -7.27
CA GLY A 300 -12.17 3.69 -6.47
C GLY A 300 -13.68 3.73 -6.26
N PHE A 301 -14.29 2.59 -6.08
CA PHE A 301 -15.71 2.49 -5.71
C PHE A 301 -15.94 1.38 -4.71
N ILE A 302 -17.04 1.49 -3.98
CA ILE A 302 -17.59 0.46 -3.12
C ILE A 302 -19.07 0.31 -3.45
N GLY A 303 -19.53 -0.93 -3.62
CA GLY A 303 -20.92 -1.27 -3.81
C GLY A 303 -21.35 -2.39 -2.87
N ARG A 304 -22.49 -2.24 -2.18
CA ARG A 304 -23.11 -3.25 -1.35
C ARG A 304 -24.35 -3.78 -2.07
N LEU A 305 -24.27 -5.02 -2.50
CA LEU A 305 -25.40 -5.77 -3.07
C LEU A 305 -26.17 -6.48 -1.95
N ASN A 306 -27.49 -6.44 -2.02
CA ASN A 306 -28.31 -7.21 -1.12
C ASN A 306 -28.07 -8.72 -1.28
N SER A 307 -28.47 -9.52 -0.31
CA SER A 307 -28.23 -10.97 -0.25
C SER A 307 -28.83 -11.77 -1.40
N GLN A 308 -29.73 -11.16 -2.19
CA GLN A 308 -30.31 -11.70 -3.41
C GLN A 308 -29.62 -11.25 -4.68
N GLY A 309 -28.65 -10.34 -4.63
CA GLY A 309 -27.96 -9.77 -5.79
C GLY A 309 -28.85 -8.94 -6.71
N SER A 310 -30.02 -8.49 -6.22
CA SER A 310 -31.06 -7.84 -7.03
C SER A 310 -31.07 -6.31 -6.94
N ALA A 311 -30.38 -5.73 -5.97
CA ALA A 311 -30.33 -4.30 -5.75
C ALA A 311 -29.02 -3.88 -5.07
N LEU A 312 -28.54 -2.67 -5.38
CA LEU A 312 -27.53 -2.00 -4.60
C LEU A 312 -28.20 -1.39 -3.36
N ALA A 313 -27.87 -1.91 -2.17
CA ALA A 313 -28.24 -1.32 -0.90
C ALA A 313 -27.49 0.00 -0.65
N TYR A 314 -26.25 0.06 -1.13
CA TYR A 314 -25.40 1.23 -1.07
C TYR A 314 -24.35 1.15 -2.17
N ALA A 315 -24.00 2.30 -2.79
CA ALA A 315 -22.85 2.41 -3.68
C ALA A 315 -22.35 3.86 -3.72
N THR A 316 -21.03 4.00 -3.64
CA THR A 316 -20.32 5.29 -3.64
C THR A 316 -19.00 5.17 -4.39
N TYR A 317 -18.55 6.26 -4.95
CA TYR A 317 -17.12 6.38 -5.26
C TYR A 317 -16.32 6.51 -3.95
N LEU A 318 -15.05 6.21 -4.00
CA LEU A 318 -14.11 6.45 -2.91
C LEU A 318 -12.84 7.08 -3.50
N GLY A 319 -12.62 8.36 -3.22
CA GLY A 319 -11.47 9.09 -3.74
C GLY A 319 -11.75 10.56 -3.94
N ASN A 320 -11.00 11.18 -4.82
CA ASN A 320 -10.92 12.62 -4.98
C ASN A 320 -12.21 13.31 -5.34
N SER A 321 -12.49 14.41 -4.62
CA SER A 321 -13.56 15.37 -4.92
C SER A 321 -13.08 16.61 -5.68
N ALA A 322 -11.78 16.81 -5.88
CA ALA A 322 -11.21 17.98 -6.55
C ALA A 322 -10.94 17.74 -8.05
N PRO A 323 -11.08 18.74 -8.92
CA PRO A 323 -10.67 18.63 -10.32
C PRO A 323 -9.14 18.54 -10.40
N GLY A 324 -8.63 17.36 -10.72
CA GLY A 324 -7.20 17.08 -10.87
C GLY A 324 -7.00 15.69 -11.49
N ASN A 325 -5.75 15.35 -11.81
CA ASN A 325 -5.40 14.06 -12.40
C ASN A 325 -5.15 12.95 -11.36
N THR A 326 -5.59 13.12 -10.12
CA THR A 326 -5.41 12.12 -9.07
C THR A 326 -6.41 10.98 -9.25
N THR A 327 -5.93 9.76 -9.19
CA THR A 327 -6.73 8.55 -9.29
C THR A 327 -6.76 7.84 -7.94
N SER A 328 -7.81 7.08 -7.67
CA SER A 328 -7.90 6.20 -6.52
C SER A 328 -8.33 4.80 -6.95
N GLU A 329 -7.92 3.80 -6.21
CA GLU A 329 -8.33 2.41 -6.41
C GLU A 329 -8.60 1.76 -5.05
N VAL A 330 -9.61 0.92 -4.97
CA VAL A 330 -9.82 0.03 -3.83
C VAL A 330 -9.10 -1.28 -4.12
N SER A 331 -8.22 -1.71 -3.22
CA SER A 331 -7.48 -2.98 -3.34
C SER A 331 -7.90 -4.01 -2.31
N GLY A 332 -8.39 -3.58 -1.14
CA GLY A 332 -8.78 -4.46 -0.06
C GLY A 332 -10.04 -3.97 0.67
N ILE A 333 -10.91 -4.91 1.03
CA ILE A 333 -12.11 -4.69 1.85
C ILE A 333 -12.17 -5.75 2.94
N ALA A 334 -12.47 -5.33 4.16
CA ALA A 334 -12.85 -6.19 5.27
C ALA A 334 -14.09 -5.62 5.97
N ILE A 335 -14.80 -6.46 6.71
CA ILE A 335 -15.95 -6.04 7.53
C ILE A 335 -15.62 -6.39 8.98
N ASP A 336 -15.71 -5.41 9.87
CA ASP A 336 -15.45 -5.60 11.30
C ASP A 336 -16.65 -6.27 12.00
N ASP A 337 -16.47 -6.70 13.27
CA ASP A 337 -17.53 -7.32 14.09
C ASP A 337 -18.73 -6.38 14.35
N GLY A 338 -18.56 -5.08 14.13
CA GLY A 338 -19.64 -4.10 14.22
C GLY A 338 -20.37 -3.90 12.90
N GLY A 339 -19.93 -4.58 11.85
CA GLY A 339 -20.44 -4.42 10.50
C GLY A 339 -19.89 -3.20 9.77
N ASN A 340 -18.89 -2.47 10.31
CA ASN A 340 -18.23 -1.37 9.60
C ASN A 340 -17.35 -1.93 8.47
N ILE A 341 -17.17 -1.12 7.44
CA ILE A 341 -16.45 -1.49 6.22
C ILE A 341 -15.06 -0.85 6.27
N ASP A 342 -14.03 -1.67 6.39
CA ASP A 342 -12.63 -1.27 6.33
C ASP A 342 -12.12 -1.41 4.91
N VAL A 343 -11.51 -0.35 4.40
CA VAL A 343 -11.09 -0.25 2.99
C VAL A 343 -9.66 0.27 2.91
N THR A 344 -8.89 -0.33 2.05
CA THR A 344 -7.56 0.17 1.67
C THR A 344 -7.39 0.18 0.16
N GLY A 345 -6.41 0.93 -0.28
CA GLY A 345 -6.07 1.00 -1.69
C GLY A 345 -5.03 2.08 -1.98
N TRP A 346 -4.98 2.46 -3.23
CA TRP A 346 -4.06 3.46 -3.71
C TRP A 346 -4.78 4.78 -4.00
N ALA A 347 -4.10 5.91 -3.70
CA ALA A 347 -4.56 7.25 -4.00
C ALA A 347 -3.38 8.12 -4.45
N GLY A 348 -3.44 8.67 -5.68
CA GLY A 348 -2.34 9.49 -6.20
C GLY A 348 -2.31 9.54 -7.73
N TYR A 349 -1.23 10.09 -8.28
CA TYR A 349 -0.92 10.07 -9.70
C TYR A 349 0.57 9.83 -9.92
N GLY A 350 0.92 8.69 -10.49
CA GLY A 350 2.32 8.33 -10.69
C GLY A 350 3.11 8.29 -9.39
N THR A 351 4.11 9.13 -9.24
CA THR A 351 4.95 9.26 -8.02
C THR A 351 4.54 10.42 -7.11
N VAL A 352 3.40 11.06 -7.38
CA VAL A 352 2.92 12.21 -6.59
C VAL A 352 1.83 11.74 -5.62
N PRO A 353 2.05 11.82 -4.29
CA PRO A 353 1.02 11.52 -3.31
C PRO A 353 -0.13 12.53 -3.42
N THR A 354 -1.34 12.07 -3.14
CA THR A 354 -2.49 12.96 -3.12
C THR A 354 -2.63 13.68 -1.78
N SER A 355 -3.11 14.92 -1.81
CA SER A 355 -3.59 15.65 -0.63
C SER A 355 -5.11 15.84 -0.65
N ASP A 356 -5.80 15.34 -1.67
CA ASP A 356 -7.21 15.60 -1.93
C ASP A 356 -8.12 14.42 -1.56
N PHE A 357 -7.55 13.31 -1.10
CA PHE A 357 -8.32 12.16 -0.63
C PHE A 357 -9.08 12.54 0.65
N PRO A 358 -10.35 12.11 0.81
CA PRO A 358 -11.13 12.46 2.00
C PRO A 358 -10.50 11.83 3.25
N VAL A 359 -9.99 12.67 4.14
CA VAL A 359 -9.41 12.26 5.43
C VAL A 359 -10.18 12.88 6.59
N THR A 360 -10.26 12.16 7.71
CA THR A 360 -10.88 12.68 8.93
C THR A 360 -9.98 13.70 9.62
N THR A 361 -10.57 14.57 10.43
CA THR A 361 -9.83 15.60 11.17
C THR A 361 -8.75 14.96 12.04
N GLY A 362 -7.52 15.42 11.91
CA GLY A 362 -6.36 14.91 12.67
C GLY A 362 -5.67 13.71 12.06
N ALA A 363 -6.20 13.14 10.97
CA ALA A 363 -5.52 12.07 10.23
C ALA A 363 -4.42 12.63 9.30
N MET A 364 -3.56 11.75 8.80
CA MET A 364 -2.50 12.12 7.86
C MET A 364 -3.10 12.58 6.52
N PRO A 365 -2.78 13.81 6.06
CA PRO A 365 -3.44 14.39 4.90
C PRO A 365 -2.78 14.04 3.56
N THR A 366 -1.62 13.37 3.54
CA THR A 366 -0.86 13.06 2.32
C THR A 366 -0.31 11.62 2.34
N GLY A 367 -0.30 10.96 1.21
CA GLY A 367 0.21 9.59 1.05
C GLY A 367 -0.26 8.95 -0.25
N PHE A 368 0.22 7.73 -0.50
CA PHE A 368 -0.20 6.93 -1.67
C PHE A 368 -1.18 5.82 -1.31
N THR A 369 -1.11 5.34 -0.08
CA THR A 369 -2.02 4.33 0.46
C THR A 369 -3.03 5.03 1.35
N TYR A 370 -4.25 4.54 1.37
CA TYR A 370 -5.24 5.00 2.35
C TYR A 370 -5.77 3.84 3.20
N PHE A 371 -6.21 4.18 4.39
CA PHE A 371 -7.12 3.37 5.18
C PHE A 371 -8.37 4.20 5.46
N THR A 372 -9.53 3.62 5.15
CA THR A 372 -10.83 4.25 5.35
C THR A 372 -11.78 3.27 6.01
N GLN A 373 -12.40 3.67 7.12
CA GLN A 373 -13.48 2.95 7.76
C GLN A 373 -14.79 3.69 7.53
N LEU A 374 -15.75 2.99 6.92
CA LEU A 374 -17.12 3.45 6.72
C LEU A 374 -18.05 2.76 7.70
N SER A 375 -19.16 3.45 8.06
CA SER A 375 -20.26 2.79 8.77
C SER A 375 -20.81 1.61 7.97
N GLY A 376 -21.41 0.64 8.65
CA GLY A 376 -21.91 -0.58 8.01
C GLY A 376 -22.98 -0.34 6.93
N ASP A 377 -23.70 0.78 7.00
CA ASP A 377 -24.60 1.23 5.94
C ASP A 377 -23.89 2.04 4.82
N GLY A 378 -22.58 2.25 4.93
CA GLY A 378 -21.74 2.96 3.97
C GLY A 378 -21.94 4.47 3.90
N LYS A 379 -22.80 5.06 4.76
CA LYS A 379 -23.25 6.46 4.65
C LYS A 379 -22.44 7.46 5.47
N SER A 380 -21.53 6.98 6.30
CA SER A 380 -20.70 7.82 7.15
C SER A 380 -19.24 7.40 7.10
N LEU A 381 -18.37 8.40 7.01
CA LEU A 381 -16.94 8.24 7.17
C LEU A 381 -16.62 8.23 8.67
N ILE A 382 -16.28 7.06 9.22
CA ILE A 382 -15.92 6.92 10.64
C ILE A 382 -14.48 7.41 10.84
N TYR A 383 -13.56 6.87 10.03
CA TYR A 383 -12.15 7.24 10.05
C TYR A 383 -11.56 7.12 8.64
N SER A 384 -10.67 8.02 8.29
CA SER A 384 -9.93 7.94 7.03
C SER A 384 -8.61 8.67 7.16
N THR A 385 -7.55 8.02 6.71
CA THR A 385 -6.18 8.54 6.75
C THR A 385 -5.43 8.12 5.49
N LEU A 386 -4.47 8.92 5.09
CA LEU A 386 -3.46 8.52 4.13
C LEU A 386 -2.27 7.90 4.88
N LEU A 387 -1.61 6.94 4.24
CA LEU A 387 -0.40 6.29 4.73
C LEU A 387 0.71 6.57 3.72
N PRO A 388 1.90 6.97 4.15
CA PRO A 388 2.95 7.46 3.27
C PRO A 388 3.79 6.32 2.66
N TYR A 389 3.19 5.17 2.36
CA TYR A 389 3.90 4.12 1.62
C TYR A 389 4.22 4.57 0.20
N ALA A 390 5.35 4.09 -0.33
CA ALA A 390 5.84 4.46 -1.67
C ALA A 390 4.91 4.02 -2.80
N SER A 391 3.98 3.10 -2.52
CA SER A 391 3.04 2.48 -3.43
C SER A 391 1.81 1.99 -2.65
N GLY A 392 0.75 1.58 -3.32
CA GLY A 392 -0.59 1.39 -2.74
C GLY A 392 -0.71 0.34 -1.64
N GLY A 393 -1.79 0.41 -0.85
CA GLY A 393 -2.22 -0.67 0.03
C GLY A 393 -2.67 -1.89 -0.77
N THR A 394 -2.19 -3.08 -0.41
CA THR A 394 -2.53 -4.32 -1.12
C THR A 394 -3.67 -5.08 -0.47
N ALA A 395 -3.75 -5.04 0.87
CA ALA A 395 -4.77 -5.77 1.61
C ALA A 395 -5.10 -5.09 2.93
N VAL A 396 -6.32 -5.30 3.41
CA VAL A 396 -6.78 -4.94 4.75
C VAL A 396 -7.38 -6.18 5.41
N ALA A 397 -7.13 -6.33 6.70
CA ALA A 397 -7.79 -7.32 7.55
C ALA A 397 -8.18 -6.68 8.87
N THR A 398 -9.25 -7.17 9.49
CA THR A 398 -9.75 -6.66 10.76
C THR A 398 -9.68 -7.76 11.80
N GLY A 399 -8.92 -7.53 12.87
CA GLY A 399 -8.82 -8.41 14.03
C GLY A 399 -9.99 -8.23 15.01
N LEU A 400 -9.98 -9.04 16.09
CA LEU A 400 -10.89 -8.84 17.22
C LEU A 400 -10.78 -7.41 17.77
N SER A 401 -11.88 -6.95 18.35
CA SER A 401 -11.98 -5.61 18.94
C SER A 401 -11.84 -4.47 17.92
N ARG A 402 -12.14 -4.74 16.64
CA ARG A 402 -12.13 -3.76 15.57
C ARG A 402 -10.75 -3.12 15.33
N THR A 403 -9.71 -3.91 15.48
CA THR A 403 -8.34 -3.49 15.18
C THR A 403 -8.05 -3.81 13.73
N PRO A 404 -8.10 -2.84 12.80
CA PRO A 404 -7.74 -3.09 11.41
C PRO A 404 -6.22 -3.09 11.22
N ALA A 405 -5.77 -3.80 10.21
CA ALA A 405 -4.40 -3.74 9.73
C ALA A 405 -4.37 -3.58 8.21
N VAL A 406 -3.44 -2.79 7.72
CA VAL A 406 -3.20 -2.56 6.29
C VAL A 406 -1.82 -3.06 5.93
N LEU A 407 -1.74 -3.84 4.89
CA LEU A 407 -0.49 -4.26 4.27
C LEU A 407 -0.23 -3.39 3.03
N GLY A 408 0.89 -2.67 3.05
CA GLY A 408 1.40 -1.95 1.89
C GLY A 408 2.24 -2.87 0.99
N ASP A 409 2.33 -2.54 -0.28
CA ASP A 409 3.11 -3.30 -1.27
C ASP A 409 4.63 -3.28 -1.03
N ALA A 410 5.14 -2.33 -0.23
CA ALA A 410 6.51 -2.36 0.31
C ALA A 410 6.70 -3.38 1.44
N GLY A 411 5.67 -4.15 1.80
CA GLY A 411 5.72 -5.14 2.89
C GLY A 411 5.59 -4.55 4.29
N VAL A 412 5.16 -3.31 4.40
CA VAL A 412 4.91 -2.66 5.69
C VAL A 412 3.51 -3.01 6.17
N LEU A 413 3.41 -3.64 7.34
CA LEU A 413 2.15 -3.92 8.02
C LEU A 413 1.87 -2.80 9.04
N THR A 414 0.81 -2.03 8.81
CA THR A 414 0.32 -1.03 9.76
C THR A 414 -0.87 -1.60 10.51
N ILE A 415 -0.76 -1.71 11.83
CA ILE A 415 -1.83 -2.15 12.71
C ILE A 415 -2.41 -0.91 13.40
N PHE A 416 -3.70 -0.66 13.20
CA PHE A 416 -4.41 0.43 13.85
C PHE A 416 -4.93 -0.08 15.21
N GLY A 417 -4.20 0.18 16.29
CA GLY A 417 -4.65 -0.13 17.64
C GLY A 417 -5.97 0.61 17.95
N GLN A 418 -6.74 0.13 18.94
CA GLN A 418 -7.78 0.96 19.56
C GLN A 418 -7.06 2.13 20.24
N ALA A 419 -6.97 3.25 19.53
CA ALA A 419 -6.49 4.47 20.11
C ALA A 419 -7.49 4.85 21.21
N ASP A 420 -7.02 4.96 22.45
CA ASP A 420 -7.68 5.84 23.39
C ASP A 420 -7.56 7.25 22.79
N LEU A 421 -8.61 7.68 22.10
CA LEU A 421 -8.65 8.97 21.39
C LEU A 421 -8.44 10.15 22.35
N THR A 422 -8.37 9.90 23.66
CA THR A 422 -8.02 10.91 24.67
C THR A 422 -6.51 11.04 24.87
N LEU A 423 -5.71 10.01 24.51
CA LEU A 423 -4.25 10.02 24.63
C LEU A 423 -3.56 10.46 23.32
N PRO A 424 -2.28 10.87 23.37
CA PRO A 424 -1.47 11.06 22.18
C PRO A 424 -1.37 9.75 21.40
N THR A 425 -1.76 9.76 20.13
CA THR A 425 -1.69 8.60 19.26
C THR A 425 -0.80 8.93 18.06
N VAL A 426 0.21 8.09 17.80
CA VAL A 426 1.15 8.26 16.69
C VAL A 426 0.83 7.26 15.59
N PHE A 427 0.76 7.73 14.35
CA PHE A 427 0.59 6.87 13.18
C PHE A 427 1.93 6.31 12.66
N GLY A 428 3.05 6.86 13.13
CA GLY A 428 4.43 6.46 12.83
C GLY A 428 5.34 7.66 12.54
N PRO A 429 6.66 7.48 12.61
CA PRO A 429 7.64 8.46 12.17
C PRO A 429 7.75 8.46 10.66
N ALA A 430 7.96 9.63 10.08
CA ALA A 430 8.44 9.80 8.72
C ALA A 430 9.74 10.61 8.77
N ASN A 431 10.71 10.28 7.95
CA ASN A 431 11.82 11.20 7.70
C ASN A 431 11.25 12.54 7.25
N ILE A 432 11.65 13.65 7.89
CA ILE A 432 11.12 14.99 7.54
C ILE A 432 11.37 15.36 6.07
N ALA A 433 12.34 14.71 5.46
CA ALA A 433 12.72 14.90 4.06
C ALA A 433 12.01 13.94 3.09
N GLY A 434 11.11 13.08 3.57
CA GLY A 434 10.38 12.12 2.74
C GLY A 434 8.98 11.82 3.28
N PRO A 435 8.04 11.47 2.40
CA PRO A 435 6.66 11.18 2.82
C PRO A 435 6.47 9.76 3.37
N TYR A 436 7.54 9.00 3.60
CA TYR A 436 7.46 7.57 3.87
C TYR A 436 7.55 7.27 5.36
N LEU A 437 6.55 6.51 5.87
CA LEU A 437 6.62 5.82 7.17
C LEU A 437 7.21 4.44 6.90
N ASP A 438 8.48 4.24 7.20
CA ASP A 438 9.13 2.93 7.03
C ASP A 438 9.36 2.21 8.36
N GLY A 439 8.98 2.84 9.48
CA GLY A 439 9.16 2.28 10.80
C GLY A 439 10.62 2.26 11.26
N GLN A 440 11.50 2.96 10.54
CA GLN A 440 12.92 3.07 10.85
C GLN A 440 13.25 4.45 11.38
N VAL A 441 14.42 4.56 12.01
CA VAL A 441 14.98 5.84 12.46
C VAL A 441 16.50 5.72 12.56
N ALA A 442 17.21 6.74 12.06
CA ALA A 442 18.66 6.80 12.22
C ALA A 442 19.06 7.74 13.39
N PRO A 443 20.24 7.51 14.02
CA PRO A 443 20.76 8.42 15.04
C PRO A 443 20.94 9.85 14.48
N GLY A 444 20.42 10.85 15.19
CA GLY A 444 20.48 12.25 14.81
C GLY A 444 19.52 12.69 13.71
N GLU A 445 18.71 11.79 13.16
CA GLU A 445 17.72 12.07 12.13
C GLU A 445 16.64 13.04 12.62
N ILE A 446 16.19 13.95 11.74
CA ILE A 446 15.00 14.75 11.99
C ILE A 446 13.80 14.04 11.40
N ILE A 447 12.87 13.68 12.27
CA ILE A 447 11.63 12.97 11.92
C ILE A 447 10.41 13.84 12.16
N SER A 448 9.38 13.64 11.33
CA SER A 448 8.02 14.13 11.54
C SER A 448 7.17 13.00 12.10
N LEU A 449 6.51 13.26 13.22
CA LEU A 449 5.55 12.36 13.85
C LEU A 449 4.16 12.89 13.57
N TYR A 450 3.33 12.09 12.92
CA TYR A 450 1.94 12.44 12.65
C TYR A 450 1.01 11.66 13.57
N GLY A 451 -0.08 12.29 14.01
CA GLY A 451 -0.98 11.66 14.96
C GLY A 451 -2.10 12.56 15.46
N THR A 452 -2.70 12.18 16.57
CA THR A 452 -3.75 12.95 17.26
C THR A 452 -3.32 13.30 18.68
N ASN A 453 -3.75 14.46 19.17
CA ASN A 453 -3.46 14.95 20.53
C ASN A 453 -1.96 15.04 20.86
N LEU A 454 -1.12 15.22 19.85
CA LEU A 454 0.33 15.23 20.01
C LEU A 454 0.81 16.53 20.69
N GLY A 455 0.13 17.64 20.50
CA GLY A 455 0.56 18.94 21.01
C GLY A 455 -0.53 20.01 20.99
N PRO A 456 -0.16 21.30 21.03
CA PRO A 456 -1.10 22.43 21.03
C PRO A 456 -1.80 22.61 19.68
N ASP A 457 -2.96 23.26 19.67
CA ASP A 457 -3.73 23.54 18.45
C ASP A 457 -2.96 24.43 17.44
N GLN A 458 -2.15 25.36 17.95
CA GLN A 458 -1.30 26.22 17.13
C GLN A 458 0.14 25.70 17.12
N ALA A 459 0.76 25.70 15.95
CA ALA A 459 2.14 25.29 15.82
C ALA A 459 3.08 26.18 16.67
N VAL A 460 3.93 25.53 17.46
CA VAL A 460 4.97 26.16 18.26
C VAL A 460 6.33 25.70 17.73
N ALA A 461 7.18 26.65 17.38
CA ALA A 461 8.53 26.37 16.89
C ALA A 461 9.52 26.17 18.05
N LEU A 462 10.65 25.55 17.72
CA LEU A 462 11.73 25.21 18.64
C LEU A 462 12.13 26.40 19.55
N LYS A 463 12.61 26.03 20.73
CA LYS A 463 13.28 26.96 21.66
C LYS A 463 14.68 26.43 21.97
N LEU A 464 15.59 27.37 22.22
CA LEU A 464 16.93 27.03 22.73
C LEU A 464 16.95 27.23 24.25
N ASP A 465 17.67 26.34 24.93
CA ASP A 465 17.97 26.50 26.34
C ASP A 465 19.11 27.53 26.55
N SER A 466 19.50 27.78 27.82
CA SER A 466 20.59 28.70 28.17
C SER A 466 21.96 28.30 27.67
N SER A 467 22.12 27.04 27.23
CA SER A 467 23.37 26.48 26.68
C SER A 467 23.38 26.47 25.15
N GLY A 468 22.28 26.93 24.50
CA GLY A 468 22.14 26.97 23.05
C GLY A 468 21.70 25.66 22.42
N PHE A 469 21.19 24.69 23.22
CA PHE A 469 20.61 23.44 22.72
C PHE A 469 19.11 23.59 22.49
N ILE A 470 18.58 22.83 21.51
CA ILE A 470 17.14 22.70 21.32
C ILE A 470 16.55 22.01 22.55
N THR A 471 15.49 22.57 23.12
CA THR A 471 14.84 22.02 24.31
C THR A 471 14.18 20.68 24.00
N THR A 472 14.22 19.75 24.97
CA THR A 472 13.55 18.45 24.90
C THR A 472 12.09 18.50 25.36
N GLU A 473 11.62 19.69 25.73
CA GLU A 473 10.22 19.98 26.02
C GLU A 473 9.80 21.26 25.28
N LEU A 474 8.66 21.19 24.58
CA LEU A 474 8.11 22.31 23.83
C LEU A 474 6.57 22.36 23.99
N ALA A 475 6.05 23.44 24.56
CA ALA A 475 4.60 23.63 24.80
C ALA A 475 3.95 22.45 25.57
N GLY A 476 4.65 21.87 26.56
CA GLY A 476 4.18 20.74 27.34
C GLY A 476 4.28 19.38 26.63
N VAL A 477 4.98 19.33 25.48
CA VAL A 477 5.21 18.10 24.73
C VAL A 477 6.65 17.61 24.96
N GLN A 478 6.79 16.31 25.24
CA GLN A 478 8.06 15.60 25.32
C GLN A 478 8.00 14.36 24.45
N VAL A 479 9.12 14.02 23.81
CA VAL A 479 9.29 12.76 23.06
C VAL A 479 10.53 12.06 23.62
N THR A 480 10.42 10.76 23.85
CA THR A 480 11.56 9.96 24.34
C THR A 480 11.78 8.75 23.44
N PHE A 481 13.05 8.29 23.36
CA PHE A 481 13.47 7.05 22.72
C PHE A 481 14.15 6.20 23.79
N ASP A 482 13.53 5.09 24.21
CA ASP A 482 13.95 4.30 25.40
C ASP A 482 14.14 5.15 26.66
N GLY A 483 13.28 6.16 26.86
CA GLY A 483 13.38 7.12 27.95
C GLY A 483 14.42 8.24 27.75
N ILE A 484 15.20 8.24 26.66
CA ILE A 484 16.15 9.30 26.30
C ILE A 484 15.36 10.47 25.68
N PRO A 485 15.39 11.68 26.27
CA PRO A 485 14.64 12.81 25.74
C PRO A 485 15.15 13.27 24.38
N ALA A 486 14.23 13.49 23.43
CA ALA A 486 14.50 13.99 22.09
C ALA A 486 14.27 15.51 22.01
N PRO A 487 15.11 16.27 21.30
CA PRO A 487 14.88 17.67 21.00
C PRO A 487 13.61 17.86 20.18
N VAL A 488 12.72 18.78 20.60
CA VAL A 488 11.46 19.07 19.92
C VAL A 488 11.61 20.33 19.08
N ILE A 489 11.56 20.15 17.75
CA ILE A 489 11.77 21.23 16.76
C ILE A 489 10.46 21.96 16.46
N MET A 490 9.35 21.24 16.44
CA MET A 490 8.02 21.80 16.23
C MET A 490 6.98 20.95 16.96
N ALA A 491 6.01 21.60 17.59
CA ALA A 491 4.89 20.93 18.23
C ALA A 491 3.56 21.53 17.77
N GLN A 492 2.67 20.67 17.30
CA GLN A 492 1.31 20.97 16.92
C GLN A 492 0.40 19.77 17.25
N ARG A 493 -0.92 19.99 17.28
CA ARG A 493 -1.92 18.97 17.66
C ARG A 493 -1.81 17.66 16.91
N ASN A 494 -1.46 17.71 15.63
CA ASN A 494 -1.41 16.56 14.73
C ASN A 494 -0.02 16.27 14.14
N GLN A 495 0.98 17.05 14.51
CA GLN A 495 2.35 16.90 14.01
C GLN A 495 3.39 17.35 15.05
N LEU A 496 4.44 16.55 15.19
CA LEU A 496 5.68 16.95 15.88
C LEU A 496 6.85 16.76 14.93
N ASN A 497 7.84 17.67 14.99
CA ASN A 497 9.14 17.44 14.38
C ASN A 497 10.15 17.33 15.51
N VAL A 498 10.91 16.24 15.52
CA VAL A 498 11.90 15.95 16.57
C VAL A 498 13.21 15.46 15.98
N GLN A 499 14.30 15.62 16.71
CA GLN A 499 15.56 14.98 16.38
C GLN A 499 15.70 13.68 17.17
N ALA A 500 15.88 12.55 16.47
CA ALA A 500 16.19 11.29 17.11
C ALA A 500 17.53 11.37 17.86
N PRO A 501 17.62 10.88 19.11
CA PRO A 501 18.87 10.96 19.86
C PRO A 501 20.00 10.16 19.21
N TYR A 502 21.24 10.69 19.24
CA TYR A 502 22.41 9.92 18.80
C TYR A 502 22.67 8.68 19.65
N GLU A 503 22.19 8.68 20.88
CA GLU A 503 22.32 7.62 21.87
C GLU A 503 21.56 6.32 21.51
N ILE A 504 20.71 6.34 20.50
CA ILE A 504 20.07 5.11 19.96
C ILE A 504 21.03 4.30 19.08
N ALA A 505 22.18 4.85 18.71
CA ALA A 505 23.14 4.17 17.85
C ALA A 505 23.57 2.80 18.39
N GLY A 506 23.66 1.82 17.48
CA GLY A 506 24.07 0.45 17.82
C GLY A 506 22.96 -0.43 18.39
N LYS A 507 21.75 0.09 18.60
CA LYS A 507 20.56 -0.70 18.92
C LYS A 507 19.95 -1.26 17.64
N ASN A 508 19.21 -2.36 17.73
CA ASN A 508 18.40 -2.87 16.63
C ASN A 508 17.01 -2.23 16.62
N VAL A 509 16.47 -1.95 17.81
CA VAL A 509 15.14 -1.37 18.02
C VAL A 509 15.21 -0.35 19.13
N THR A 510 14.44 0.71 19.04
CA THR A 510 14.22 1.71 20.10
C THR A 510 12.72 1.91 20.32
N ALA A 511 12.32 2.21 21.55
CA ALA A 511 10.93 2.42 21.95
C ALA A 511 10.64 3.91 22.07
N MET A 512 9.86 4.46 21.15
CA MET A 512 9.46 5.87 21.18
C MET A 512 8.16 6.06 21.97
N GLN A 513 8.10 7.12 22.81
CA GLN A 513 6.89 7.56 23.51
C GLN A 513 6.74 9.07 23.44
N ILE A 514 5.50 9.54 23.42
CA ILE A 514 5.14 10.97 23.45
C ILE A 514 4.33 11.24 24.71
N THR A 515 4.69 12.31 25.41
CA THR A 515 3.90 12.88 26.49
C THR A 515 3.42 14.28 26.09
N SER A 516 2.13 14.55 26.21
CA SER A 516 1.50 15.85 25.96
C SER A 516 0.51 16.18 27.07
N ALA A 517 -0.21 17.29 26.95
CA ALA A 517 -1.30 17.63 27.86
C ALA A 517 -2.42 16.57 27.92
N ALA A 518 -2.55 15.75 26.90
CA ALA A 518 -3.51 14.65 26.81
C ALA A 518 -3.05 13.36 27.54
N GLY A 519 -1.81 13.28 27.99
CA GLY A 519 -1.22 12.11 28.63
C GLY A 519 0.00 11.56 27.91
N THR A 520 0.29 10.28 28.12
CA THR A 520 1.43 9.59 27.48
C THR A 520 0.92 8.54 26.50
N SER A 521 1.50 8.51 25.30
CA SER A 521 1.18 7.54 24.24
C SER A 521 1.58 6.12 24.63
N GLN A 522 1.05 5.13 23.92
CA GLN A 522 1.64 3.80 23.89
C GLN A 522 3.08 3.87 23.36
N SER A 523 3.90 2.89 23.74
CA SER A 523 5.26 2.75 23.22
C SER A 523 5.22 2.30 21.76
N CYS A 524 5.92 3.02 20.88
CA CYS A 524 6.05 2.71 19.46
C CYS A 524 7.46 2.15 19.20
N PRO A 525 7.61 0.85 18.91
CA PRO A 525 8.91 0.28 18.57
C PRO A 525 9.33 0.69 17.15
N LEU A 526 10.57 1.19 17.02
CA LEU A 526 11.17 1.60 15.75
C LEU A 526 12.45 0.83 15.49
N GLN A 527 12.67 0.39 14.27
CA GLN A 527 13.95 -0.19 13.85
C GLN A 527 15.01 0.91 13.80
N VAL A 528 16.20 0.63 14.31
CA VAL A 528 17.32 1.59 14.27
C VAL A 528 18.20 1.26 13.07
N ALA A 529 18.19 2.16 12.08
CA ALA A 529 19.07 2.08 10.91
C ALA A 529 20.43 2.77 11.19
N VAL A 530 21.48 2.38 10.47
CA VAL A 530 22.77 3.08 10.52
C VAL A 530 22.64 4.48 9.91
N SER A 531 21.87 4.60 8.84
CA SER A 531 21.50 5.83 8.16
C SER A 531 20.14 5.67 7.48
N GLU A 532 19.36 6.75 7.44
CA GLU A 532 18.05 6.86 6.79
C GLU A 532 18.00 8.21 6.06
N PRO A 533 18.74 8.32 4.91
CA PRO A 533 18.96 9.63 4.29
C PRO A 533 17.71 10.18 3.61
N GLY A 534 17.48 11.49 3.76
CA GLY A 534 16.44 12.22 3.04
C GLY A 534 16.87 13.64 2.70
N ILE A 535 16.68 14.08 1.45
CA ILE A 535 16.87 15.48 1.02
C ILE A 535 15.64 16.27 1.40
N LEU A 536 15.80 17.35 2.17
CA LEU A 536 14.69 18.21 2.58
C LEU A 536 14.02 18.84 1.35
N THR A 537 12.70 18.73 1.27
CA THR A 537 11.90 19.25 0.17
C THR A 537 10.93 20.34 0.63
N VAL A 538 10.57 21.26 -0.27
CA VAL A 538 9.54 22.29 -0.03
C VAL A 538 8.13 21.79 -0.33
N ASP A 539 8.06 20.68 -1.05
CA ASP A 539 6.88 19.88 -1.36
C ASP A 539 7.29 18.39 -1.40
N THR A 540 6.55 17.54 -2.07
CA THR A 540 6.87 16.11 -2.15
C THR A 540 8.02 15.75 -3.10
N LEU A 541 8.51 16.68 -3.91
CA LEU A 541 9.52 16.41 -4.94
C LEU A 541 10.66 17.45 -4.96
N TYR A 542 10.35 18.75 -4.85
CA TYR A 542 11.35 19.80 -5.07
C TYR A 542 12.14 20.09 -3.80
N ALA A 543 13.47 19.98 -3.90
CA ALA A 543 14.39 20.21 -2.80
C ALA A 543 14.34 21.65 -2.27
N ALA A 544 14.46 21.81 -0.95
CA ALA A 544 14.80 23.08 -0.34
C ALA A 544 16.24 23.43 -0.70
N ALA A 545 16.45 24.18 -1.77
CA ALA A 545 17.74 24.39 -2.39
C ALA A 545 18.10 25.87 -2.56
N ILE A 546 19.40 26.17 -2.45
CA ILE A 546 19.97 27.50 -2.62
C ILE A 546 20.93 27.51 -3.81
N ASN A 547 20.71 28.43 -4.75
CA ASN A 547 21.56 28.65 -5.91
C ASN A 547 22.94 29.19 -5.49
N GLN A 548 23.93 29.10 -6.38
CA GLN A 548 25.30 29.58 -6.11
C GLN A 548 25.40 31.07 -5.73
N ASP A 549 24.43 31.89 -6.14
CA ASP A 549 24.35 33.30 -5.82
C ASP A 549 23.66 33.61 -4.47
N GLY A 550 23.25 32.56 -3.73
CA GLY A 550 22.54 32.64 -2.46
C GLY A 550 21.02 32.81 -2.58
N SER A 551 20.47 32.84 -3.77
CA SER A 551 19.04 32.92 -4.00
C SER A 551 18.36 31.54 -3.87
N ILE A 552 17.06 31.53 -3.54
CA ILE A 552 16.27 30.28 -3.46
C ILE A 552 16.05 29.71 -4.87
N ASN A 553 16.26 28.40 -5.03
CA ASN A 553 15.98 27.68 -6.27
C ASN A 553 14.45 27.49 -6.42
N THR A 554 13.92 27.97 -7.54
CA THR A 554 12.48 27.85 -7.89
C THR A 554 12.32 27.71 -9.40
N GLN A 555 11.13 27.38 -9.88
CA GLN A 555 10.81 27.38 -11.31
C GLN A 555 11.07 28.73 -12.00
N TYR A 556 10.95 29.85 -11.27
CA TYR A 556 11.19 31.20 -11.77
C TYR A 556 12.63 31.66 -11.57
N ASN A 557 13.41 30.91 -10.78
CA ASN A 557 14.81 31.19 -10.51
C ASN A 557 15.65 29.89 -10.55
N PRO A 558 15.72 29.22 -11.70
CA PRO A 558 16.42 27.95 -11.84
C PRO A 558 17.95 28.15 -11.81
N ALA A 559 18.68 27.21 -11.22
CA ALA A 559 20.15 27.22 -11.19
C ALA A 559 20.75 26.97 -12.57
N PRO A 560 21.81 27.69 -13.00
CA PRO A 560 22.53 27.34 -14.22
C PRO A 560 23.18 25.96 -14.11
N GLN A 561 23.08 25.13 -15.14
CA GLN A 561 23.84 23.89 -15.23
C GLN A 561 25.34 24.18 -15.15
N GLY A 562 26.11 23.34 -14.45
CA GLY A 562 27.51 23.54 -14.13
C GLY A 562 27.78 24.43 -12.92
N SER A 563 26.77 25.16 -12.40
CA SER A 563 26.87 25.93 -11.15
C SER A 563 26.78 25.01 -9.92
N ILE A 564 27.13 25.56 -8.76
CA ILE A 564 27.00 24.89 -7.47
C ILE A 564 25.58 25.14 -6.94
N ILE A 565 24.95 24.09 -6.41
CA ILE A 565 23.71 24.19 -5.67
C ILE A 565 23.90 23.63 -4.27
N THR A 566 23.28 24.27 -3.28
CA THR A 566 23.27 23.81 -1.89
C THR A 566 21.95 23.14 -1.61
N LEU A 567 21.99 21.88 -1.16
CA LEU A 567 20.86 21.11 -0.67
C LEU A 567 21.00 20.88 0.82
N PHE A 568 19.89 20.62 1.49
CA PHE A 568 19.85 20.20 2.88
C PHE A 568 19.24 18.81 2.99
N ALA A 569 19.77 18.01 3.91
CA ALA A 569 19.37 16.63 4.13
C ALA A 569 19.41 16.26 5.62
N THR A 570 18.86 15.11 5.96
CA THR A 570 18.93 14.52 7.31
C THR A 570 19.14 13.02 7.22
N GLY A 571 19.23 12.31 8.38
CA GLY A 571 19.28 10.85 8.42
C GLY A 571 20.64 10.24 8.01
N THR A 572 21.73 10.98 8.10
CA THR A 572 23.07 10.46 7.74
C THR A 572 23.72 9.60 8.82
N GLY A 573 23.05 9.38 9.95
CA GLY A 573 23.59 8.60 11.06
C GLY A 573 24.67 9.34 11.86
N LEU A 574 25.70 8.61 12.32
CA LEU A 574 26.76 9.16 13.16
C LEU A 574 27.75 10.04 12.35
N TRP A 575 28.46 10.92 13.07
CA TRP A 575 29.36 11.91 12.52
C TRP A 575 30.82 11.73 12.98
N ASN A 576 31.77 12.25 12.22
CA ASN A 576 33.18 12.35 12.58
C ASN A 576 33.38 13.57 13.50
N GLY A 577 32.97 13.46 14.76
CA GLY A 577 33.05 14.52 15.75
C GLY A 577 32.17 14.22 16.96
N ASP A 578 32.36 14.98 18.01
CA ASP A 578 31.60 14.83 19.26
C ASP A 578 30.33 15.70 19.21
N LEU A 579 29.38 15.30 18.35
CA LEU A 579 28.08 15.94 18.25
C LEU A 579 27.17 15.47 19.38
N LYS A 580 26.33 16.37 19.89
CA LYS A 580 25.37 16.10 20.96
C LYS A 580 23.95 16.30 20.47
N THR A 581 23.08 15.42 20.88
CA THR A 581 21.65 15.51 20.60
C THR A 581 21.10 16.90 20.95
N GLY A 582 20.45 17.58 19.99
CA GLY A 582 19.89 18.93 20.16
C GLY A 582 20.86 20.09 20.01
N GLN A 583 22.12 19.84 19.75
CA GLN A 583 23.10 20.88 19.52
C GLN A 583 22.82 21.64 18.22
N VAL A 584 23.01 22.97 18.23
CA VAL A 584 23.02 23.77 17.01
C VAL A 584 24.45 23.78 16.47
N ALA A 585 24.60 23.48 15.16
CA ALA A 585 25.88 23.36 14.50
C ALA A 585 26.72 24.64 14.64
N SER A 586 27.95 24.48 15.17
CA SER A 586 28.92 25.55 15.32
C SER A 586 29.66 25.82 14.01
N ALA A 587 30.63 26.76 14.04
CA ALA A 587 31.48 27.02 12.90
C ALA A 587 32.50 25.87 12.61
N SER A 588 32.64 24.89 13.54
CA SER A 588 33.47 23.71 13.30
C SER A 588 32.73 22.73 12.42
N LEU A 589 33.19 22.59 11.19
CA LEU A 589 32.56 21.71 10.20
C LEU A 589 32.94 20.24 10.47
N VAL A 590 31.96 19.37 10.58
CA VAL A 590 32.12 17.92 10.72
C VAL A 590 31.38 17.20 9.59
N SER A 591 31.79 15.98 9.28
CA SER A 591 31.20 15.17 8.21
C SER A 591 30.53 13.90 8.75
N PRO A 592 29.55 13.33 8.07
CA PRO A 592 29.02 12.00 8.38
C PRO A 592 30.13 10.94 8.41
N GLN A 593 29.98 9.92 9.25
CA GLN A 593 30.90 8.77 9.31
C GLN A 593 30.78 7.89 8.06
N SER A 594 29.54 7.66 7.61
CA SER A 594 29.27 6.88 6.40
C SER A 594 29.58 7.71 5.15
N PRO A 595 30.11 7.10 4.08
CA PRO A 595 30.35 7.77 2.80
C PRO A 595 29.07 8.38 2.24
N VAL A 596 29.16 9.65 1.81
CA VAL A 596 28.03 10.39 1.22
C VAL A 596 28.25 10.55 -0.28
N LYS A 597 27.27 10.14 -1.07
CA LYS A 597 27.23 10.31 -2.53
C LYS A 597 25.90 10.94 -2.94
N VAL A 598 25.91 11.69 -4.01
CA VAL A 598 24.68 12.19 -4.65
C VAL A 598 24.63 11.63 -6.07
N LEU A 599 23.58 10.90 -6.38
CA LEU A 599 23.38 10.24 -7.68
C LEU A 599 22.37 11.04 -8.50
N ILE A 600 22.61 11.16 -9.81
CA ILE A 600 21.64 11.70 -10.76
C ILE A 600 20.64 10.59 -11.06
N SER A 601 19.36 10.81 -10.73
CA SER A 601 18.31 9.77 -10.77
C SER A 601 18.15 9.10 -12.14
N SER A 602 18.32 9.86 -13.24
CA SER A 602 18.06 9.36 -14.60
C SER A 602 19.04 8.27 -15.09
N ASN A 603 20.26 8.21 -14.53
CA ASN A 603 21.30 7.29 -14.99
C ASN A 603 22.19 6.74 -13.87
N LEU A 604 21.89 7.09 -12.62
CA LEU A 604 22.62 6.72 -11.40
C LEU A 604 24.11 7.07 -11.42
N VAL A 605 24.48 8.11 -12.19
CA VAL A 605 25.85 8.64 -12.22
C VAL A 605 26.05 9.57 -11.02
N GLU A 606 27.22 9.44 -10.37
CA GLU A 606 27.59 10.26 -9.22
C GLU A 606 27.82 11.73 -9.63
N ALA A 607 27.11 12.65 -8.96
CA ALA A 607 27.35 14.09 -9.11
C ALA A 607 28.61 14.51 -8.33
N GLU A 608 29.26 15.58 -8.76
CA GLU A 608 30.41 16.13 -8.03
C GLU A 608 29.94 16.75 -6.70
N VAL A 609 30.26 16.10 -5.58
CA VAL A 609 29.98 16.59 -4.23
C VAL A 609 31.20 17.39 -3.75
N LEU A 610 31.03 18.70 -3.59
CA LEU A 610 32.09 19.62 -3.14
C LEU A 610 32.12 19.72 -1.62
N TYR A 611 31.01 19.50 -0.96
CA TYR A 611 30.88 19.52 0.49
C TYR A 611 29.70 18.63 0.92
N ALA A 612 29.92 17.83 1.96
CA ALA A 612 28.90 17.09 2.67
C ALA A 612 29.24 17.13 4.16
N GLY A 613 28.48 17.89 4.95
CA GLY A 613 28.80 18.08 6.36
C GLY A 613 27.77 18.92 7.11
N SER A 614 28.11 19.31 8.34
CA SER A 614 27.25 20.11 9.19
C SER A 614 26.81 21.41 8.53
N ALA A 615 25.55 21.80 8.73
CA ALA A 615 24.97 23.06 8.25
C ALA A 615 25.05 24.11 9.36
N PRO A 616 25.98 25.11 9.27
CA PRO A 616 26.13 26.12 10.32
C PRO A 616 24.81 26.83 10.62
N THR A 617 24.51 27.06 11.90
CA THR A 617 23.29 27.68 12.44
C THR A 617 22.02 26.80 12.41
N LEU A 618 22.08 25.61 11.82
CA LEU A 618 21.00 24.62 11.90
C LEU A 618 21.31 23.57 12.97
N THR A 619 20.36 22.72 13.30
CA THR A 619 20.60 21.59 14.22
C THR A 619 21.58 20.60 13.60
N ASP A 620 22.38 19.95 14.44
CA ASP A 620 23.37 18.93 14.01
C ASP A 620 22.74 17.70 13.31
N GLY A 621 21.41 17.55 13.34
CA GLY A 621 20.68 16.58 12.51
C GLY A 621 20.54 16.96 11.04
N VAL A 622 20.94 18.19 10.64
CA VAL A 622 20.86 18.67 9.26
C VAL A 622 22.23 18.62 8.60
N VAL A 623 22.28 18.00 7.43
CA VAL A 623 23.45 17.95 6.54
C VAL A 623 23.30 18.97 5.44
N GLN A 624 24.36 19.75 5.19
CA GLN A 624 24.49 20.58 4.01
C GLN A 624 25.29 19.82 2.94
N LEU A 625 24.75 19.81 1.72
CA LEU A 625 25.38 19.25 0.53
C LEU A 625 25.61 20.35 -0.50
N ASN A 626 26.86 20.61 -0.88
CA ASN A 626 27.16 21.49 -2.01
C ASN A 626 27.56 20.61 -3.19
N ILE A 627 26.74 20.60 -4.23
CA ILE A 627 26.94 19.75 -5.41
C ILE A 627 27.06 20.61 -6.67
N ARG A 628 27.82 20.14 -7.65
CA ARG A 628 27.86 20.75 -8.98
C ARG A 628 26.74 20.13 -9.83
N LEU A 629 25.90 21.01 -10.38
CA LEU A 629 24.85 20.57 -11.31
C LEU A 629 25.49 19.98 -12.57
N PRO A 630 25.02 18.83 -13.06
CA PRO A 630 25.51 18.26 -14.31
C PRO A 630 25.20 19.19 -15.49
N ILE A 631 26.07 19.16 -16.50
CA ILE A 631 25.79 19.78 -17.79
C ILE A 631 25.14 18.71 -18.66
N ALA A 632 23.82 18.75 -18.77
CA ALA A 632 23.05 17.84 -19.63
C ALA A 632 22.86 18.47 -21.03
N SER A 633 22.69 17.61 -22.04
CA SER A 633 22.27 18.07 -23.38
C SER A 633 20.90 18.77 -23.29
N ALA A 634 20.75 19.85 -24.05
CA ALA A 634 19.65 20.80 -24.09
C ALA A 634 18.26 20.23 -23.73
N TYR A 635 17.51 20.96 -22.89
CA TYR A 635 16.09 20.84 -22.51
C TYR A 635 15.73 20.25 -21.16
N ASN A 636 16.64 19.79 -20.28
CA ASN A 636 16.25 19.41 -18.93
C ASN A 636 16.14 20.65 -18.02
N LEU A 637 14.91 21.10 -17.76
CA LEU A 637 14.60 22.18 -16.81
C LEU A 637 14.58 21.71 -15.35
N ILE A 638 14.75 20.40 -15.12
CA ILE A 638 14.71 19.76 -13.80
C ILE A 638 15.85 18.74 -13.74
N THR A 639 16.62 18.79 -12.65
CA THR A 639 17.62 17.77 -12.33
C THR A 639 17.18 17.04 -11.07
N GLN A 640 17.12 15.72 -11.13
CA GLN A 640 16.68 14.86 -10.03
C GLN A 640 17.88 14.14 -9.41
N PHE A 641 17.88 14.07 -8.07
CA PHE A 641 18.95 13.48 -7.28
C PHE A 641 18.44 12.44 -6.30
N ILE A 642 19.30 11.48 -5.98
CA ILE A 642 19.19 10.52 -4.89
C ILE A 642 20.41 10.73 -3.99
N LEU A 643 20.20 10.93 -2.70
CA LEU A 643 21.25 10.95 -1.69
C LEU A 643 21.52 9.51 -1.25
N GLN A 644 22.77 9.07 -1.37
CA GLN A 644 23.22 7.78 -0.86
C GLN A 644 24.16 7.99 0.31
N VAL A 645 23.91 7.29 1.44
CA VAL A 645 24.75 7.32 2.64
C VAL A 645 25.07 5.87 3.02
N GLY A 646 26.31 5.45 2.84
CA GLY A 646 26.64 4.03 2.88
C GLY A 646 25.85 3.26 1.82
N ASP A 647 25.06 2.27 2.27
CA ASP A 647 24.19 1.48 1.40
C ASP A 647 22.75 2.02 1.30
N ALA A 648 22.35 2.96 2.18
CA ALA A 648 21.00 3.52 2.22
C ALA A 648 20.83 4.64 1.17
N GLN A 649 19.66 4.73 0.56
CA GLN A 649 19.33 5.74 -0.46
C GLN A 649 18.07 6.50 -0.09
N SER A 650 18.08 7.81 -0.33
CA SER A 650 16.93 8.69 -0.16
C SER A 650 15.88 8.48 -1.24
N PRO A 651 14.65 8.94 -1.01
CA PRO A 651 13.73 9.28 -2.09
C PRO A 651 14.35 10.26 -3.09
N VAL A 652 13.78 10.30 -4.30
CA VAL A 652 14.19 11.25 -5.33
C VAL A 652 13.80 12.67 -4.93
N ALA A 653 14.74 13.61 -5.01
CA ALA A 653 14.48 15.04 -4.90
C ALA A 653 14.90 15.77 -6.16
N ALA A 654 14.21 16.85 -6.52
CA ALA A 654 14.42 17.60 -7.74
C ALA A 654 14.84 19.04 -7.48
N VAL A 655 15.62 19.62 -8.39
CA VAL A 655 15.91 21.05 -8.43
C VAL A 655 15.62 21.63 -9.81
N TYR A 656 15.23 22.90 -9.87
CA TYR A 656 15.08 23.58 -11.12
C TYR A 656 16.46 23.98 -11.69
N SER A 657 16.71 23.62 -12.94
CA SER A 657 17.96 23.90 -13.62
C SER A 657 17.72 24.54 -14.99
N ARG A 658 18.70 25.28 -15.51
CA ARG A 658 18.65 25.90 -16.84
C ARG A 658 19.97 25.76 -17.58
N VAL A 659 19.91 25.73 -18.91
CA VAL A 659 21.10 25.72 -19.74
C VAL A 659 21.87 27.05 -19.58
N PRO A 660 23.22 27.06 -19.44
CA PRO A 660 23.99 28.27 -19.33
C PRO A 660 23.76 29.22 -20.52
N GLY A 661 23.57 30.52 -20.24
CA GLY A 661 23.37 31.55 -21.29
C GLY A 661 21.93 31.75 -21.75
N THR A 662 20.94 31.02 -21.21
CA THR A 662 19.50 31.28 -21.44
C THR A 662 18.96 32.18 -20.35
N ASN A 663 18.19 33.23 -20.69
CA ASN A 663 17.49 34.06 -19.72
C ASN A 663 16.23 33.30 -19.20
N ALA A 664 15.93 33.44 -17.90
CA ALA A 664 14.79 32.78 -17.25
C ALA A 664 13.45 33.05 -17.95
N ASP A 665 13.25 34.24 -18.53
CA ASP A 665 12.00 34.67 -19.18
C ASP A 665 11.85 34.20 -20.63
N GLY A 666 12.93 33.81 -21.32
CA GLY A 666 12.89 33.46 -22.74
C GLY A 666 12.57 31.98 -23.03
N ALA A 667 12.91 31.10 -22.12
CA ALA A 667 12.77 29.65 -22.32
C ALA A 667 11.34 29.13 -22.00
N LEU A 668 10.62 29.77 -21.09
CA LEU A 668 9.29 29.32 -20.65
C LEU A 668 8.18 29.67 -21.64
N HIS A 669 8.25 30.79 -22.37
CA HIS A 669 7.21 31.17 -23.32
C HIS A 669 7.27 30.42 -24.65
N SER A 670 8.42 29.87 -25.06
CA SER A 670 8.53 29.13 -26.33
C SER A 670 8.25 27.63 -26.19
N ALA A 671 8.44 27.03 -25.01
CA ALA A 671 8.19 25.60 -24.77
C ALA A 671 6.71 25.31 -24.43
N ALA A 672 6.07 26.17 -23.64
CA ALA A 672 4.66 26.02 -23.31
C ALA A 672 3.72 26.26 -24.52
N ALA A 673 4.12 27.10 -25.48
CA ALA A 673 3.34 27.35 -26.70
C ALA A 673 3.42 26.23 -27.74
N LYS A 674 4.34 25.26 -27.62
CA LYS A 674 4.49 24.13 -28.56
C LYS A 674 3.89 22.81 -28.07
N GLN A 675 3.41 22.74 -26.83
CA GLN A 675 2.74 21.53 -26.30
C GLN A 675 1.19 21.66 -26.21
N LEU A 676 0.63 22.79 -26.71
CA LEU A 676 -0.82 23.04 -26.73
C LEU A 676 -1.40 23.12 -28.15
N TYR A 677 -0.71 22.55 -29.16
CA TYR A 677 -1.27 22.34 -30.51
C TYR A 677 -1.03 20.91 -31.00
#